data_1c679eeb01ad54af76a6f8d58f0bb709
#
_entry.id   1c679eeb01ad54af76a6f8d58f0bb709
#
_cell.length_a   1.000
_cell.length_b   1.000
_cell.length_c   1.000
_cell.angle_alpha   90.00
_cell.angle_beta   90.00
_cell.angle_gamma   90.00
#
_symmetry.space_group_name_H-M   'P 1'
#
loop_
_entity.id
_entity.type
_entity.pdbx_description
1 polymer ?
#
loop_
_entity_poly.entity_id
_entity_poly.type
_entity_poly.pdbx_seq_one_letter_code
_entity_poly.pdbx_strand_id
1 'polypeptide(L)'
;MARLLLGNSASPTEDGKRWNWTFYVRGETEELESVTIKLHPTFKDPVRVCEQPPFEFHARGWGTFDITVLLKWKGGSVQRTTWELQFDQSDAFQELQIPAKVVQPAIPGCPAPPPPASETVQQVPVPPWEAENSDVFGVRGSIGLDSEDDVPMPPPAPPAEDTPGPPAELLRDTSAGKGDEDPTRAMVCERLRGMPYMKPSSPQFMFGRGYAGPLKAPKVLWKSDQPPRKDHSCPKWLTATEFEDVPEVMMSKVKELARLMMISRKTVAYTGAGISAAVIGQAALSGQNTVGWKGDTRTAPPTFTHHALGFLGRQGLLHGWVQQNHDGLPQKAGFPQERINEIHGSWYDPGNPVVKYSGTLHQRSYPWMREDAETADLCLVLGTSLGGLNADQVATKTADRSLLPPAPAPGVLAPGAWISLTRGGRSFKGMVTAVKEKEMEVRFKTSTSDSDSEEEDDRLGDPVRISKDEKFSLMPSVSGGLGTVIMNLQQTAQDGKMTLRLFGKSDEILRMLLPELGFGLSIVKPPVWPKMSRALVPYDSNGKRSSRKRMWLDLSAGQQVRLTPGHNIQGAQQPQYMHIGAKKAITIKGETRQPGVGIGRVLSRCDKSCSFVLQIEGVQMRLGIWWLESAMRGGIDVLPLVNKEPTFET
;
A
#
# COMPACT_ATOMS: atom_id res chain seq x y z
N MET A 1 27.10 -19.45 -35.53
CA MET A 1 25.88 -19.37 -34.70
C MET A 1 25.22 -18.05 -35.02
N ALA A 2 23.99 -18.09 -35.44
CA ALA A 2 23.21 -16.90 -35.77
C ALA A 2 23.04 -16.00 -34.53
N ARG A 3 23.24 -14.69 -34.67
CA ARG A 3 23.26 -13.74 -33.56
C ARG A 3 22.27 -12.62 -33.80
N LEU A 4 21.47 -12.31 -32.78
CA LEU A 4 20.67 -11.11 -32.72
C LEU A 4 21.32 -10.11 -31.78
N LEU A 5 21.26 -8.83 -32.17
CA LEU A 5 21.66 -7.69 -31.33
C LEU A 5 20.38 -6.99 -30.84
N LEU A 6 20.23 -6.90 -29.56
CA LEU A 6 19.15 -6.20 -28.90
C LEU A 6 19.73 -5.02 -28.13
N GLY A 7 19.28 -3.79 -28.41
CA GLY A 7 19.90 -2.62 -27.82
C GLY A 7 19.17 -1.32 -28.06
N ASN A 8 19.82 -0.21 -27.68
CA ASN A 8 19.37 1.12 -28.02
C ASN A 8 20.51 2.08 -28.31
N SER A 9 20.27 3.00 -29.24
CA SER A 9 21.06 4.22 -29.40
C SER A 9 20.36 5.41 -28.74
N ALA A 10 21.14 6.36 -28.21
CA ALA A 10 20.61 7.54 -27.55
C ALA A 10 21.47 8.79 -27.82
N SER A 11 20.84 9.94 -27.98
CA SER A 11 21.49 11.24 -28.09
C SER A 11 20.72 12.30 -27.31
N PRO A 12 21.40 13.23 -26.61
CA PRO A 12 20.72 14.31 -25.88
C PRO A 12 20.00 15.25 -26.83
N THR A 13 18.90 15.84 -26.38
CA THR A 13 18.23 16.91 -27.10
C THR A 13 19.01 18.23 -26.97
N GLU A 14 18.76 19.20 -27.85
CA GLU A 14 19.46 20.51 -27.84
C GLU A 14 19.35 21.25 -26.50
N ASP A 15 18.24 21.08 -25.77
CA ASP A 15 18.01 21.67 -24.46
C ASP A 15 18.67 20.86 -23.30
N GLY A 16 19.27 19.71 -23.58
CA GLY A 16 19.92 18.82 -22.61
C GLY A 16 18.98 18.17 -21.59
N LYS A 17 17.66 18.40 -21.68
CA LYS A 17 16.69 17.92 -20.69
C LYS A 17 16.09 16.56 -21.01
N ARG A 18 16.22 16.11 -22.23
CA ARG A 18 15.67 14.83 -22.73
C ARG A 18 16.66 14.13 -23.64
N TRP A 19 16.33 12.89 -23.98
CA TRP A 19 17.08 12.04 -24.90
C TRP A 19 16.19 11.64 -26.05
N ASN A 20 16.70 11.72 -27.30
CA ASN A 20 16.15 11.01 -28.44
C ASN A 20 16.79 9.63 -28.44
N TRP A 21 16.00 8.58 -28.43
CA TRP A 21 16.52 7.22 -28.39
C TRP A 21 15.78 6.29 -29.32
N THR A 22 16.47 5.26 -29.77
CA THR A 22 15.95 4.25 -30.68
C THR A 22 16.27 2.89 -30.07
N PHE A 23 15.23 2.14 -29.69
CA PHE A 23 15.37 0.72 -29.37
C PHE A 23 15.36 -0.10 -30.65
N TYR A 24 16.18 -1.16 -30.73
CA TYR A 24 16.28 -1.99 -31.92
C TYR A 24 16.54 -3.47 -31.63
N VAL A 25 16.10 -4.33 -32.58
CA VAL A 25 16.52 -5.73 -32.71
C VAL A 25 17.13 -5.88 -34.11
N ARG A 26 18.43 -6.15 -34.18
CA ARG A 26 19.23 -6.20 -35.43
C ARG A 26 19.98 -7.54 -35.54
N GLY A 27 20.58 -7.81 -36.67
CA GLY A 27 21.34 -9.01 -36.96
C GLY A 27 20.55 -9.99 -37.83
N GLU A 28 20.65 -11.29 -37.56
CA GLU A 28 19.97 -12.34 -38.33
C GLU A 28 18.49 -12.41 -37.97
N THR A 29 17.70 -11.45 -38.43
CA THR A 29 16.26 -11.31 -38.11
C THR A 29 15.34 -12.06 -39.06
N GLU A 30 15.88 -12.79 -40.05
CA GLU A 30 15.11 -13.46 -41.13
C GLU A 30 14.12 -14.51 -40.57
N GLU A 31 14.46 -15.15 -39.45
CA GLU A 31 13.63 -16.16 -38.79
C GLU A 31 12.62 -15.56 -37.82
N LEU A 32 12.62 -14.24 -37.57
CA LEU A 32 11.61 -13.58 -36.75
C LEU A 32 10.33 -13.36 -37.55
N GLU A 33 9.21 -13.74 -36.97
CA GLU A 33 7.86 -13.45 -37.45
C GLU A 33 7.41 -12.07 -36.98
N SER A 34 7.65 -11.76 -35.68
CA SER A 34 7.34 -10.44 -35.11
C SER A 34 8.15 -10.16 -33.85
N VAL A 35 8.31 -8.88 -33.54
CA VAL A 35 8.90 -8.38 -32.30
C VAL A 35 7.86 -7.54 -31.55
N THR A 36 7.47 -7.95 -30.36
CA THR A 36 6.60 -7.15 -29.50
C THR A 36 7.45 -6.42 -28.46
N ILE A 37 7.37 -5.10 -28.44
CA ILE A 37 8.09 -4.21 -27.55
C ILE A 37 7.09 -3.68 -26.52
N LYS A 38 7.34 -3.94 -25.23
CA LYS A 38 6.53 -3.41 -24.13
C LYS A 38 7.33 -2.33 -23.41
N LEU A 39 6.89 -1.11 -23.55
CA LEU A 39 7.45 0.11 -22.96
C LEU A 39 6.87 0.37 -21.57
N HIS A 40 7.41 1.38 -20.90
CA HIS A 40 6.85 1.87 -19.65
C HIS A 40 5.39 2.36 -19.86
N PRO A 41 4.48 2.14 -18.88
CA PRO A 41 3.05 2.52 -19.01
C PRO A 41 2.76 3.99 -19.26
N THR A 42 3.71 4.88 -19.01
CA THR A 42 3.58 6.33 -19.32
C THR A 42 3.54 6.66 -20.81
N PHE A 43 3.93 5.72 -21.67
CA PHE A 43 3.78 5.90 -23.11
C PHE A 43 2.31 5.73 -23.52
N LYS A 44 1.84 6.61 -24.40
CA LYS A 44 0.44 6.62 -24.88
C LYS A 44 -0.02 5.25 -25.39
N ASP A 45 0.89 4.52 -26.05
CA ASP A 45 0.67 3.15 -26.53
C ASP A 45 1.87 2.30 -26.11
N PRO A 46 1.85 1.71 -24.90
CA PRO A 46 3.02 1.08 -24.31
C PRO A 46 3.38 -0.28 -24.94
N VAL A 47 2.53 -0.85 -25.78
CA VAL A 47 2.80 -2.11 -26.48
C VAL A 47 2.87 -1.86 -27.97
N ARG A 48 4.01 -2.18 -28.56
CA ARG A 48 4.26 -2.07 -30.01
C ARG A 48 4.57 -3.45 -30.58
N VAL A 49 3.96 -3.76 -31.70
CA VAL A 49 4.24 -4.99 -32.45
C VAL A 49 4.83 -4.59 -33.78
N CYS A 50 6.06 -5.03 -34.03
CA CYS A 50 6.73 -4.88 -35.31
C CYS A 50 6.66 -6.23 -36.05
N GLU A 51 5.94 -6.30 -37.16
CA GLU A 51 5.72 -7.53 -37.93
C GLU A 51 6.71 -7.67 -39.10
N GLN A 52 7.49 -6.63 -39.37
CA GLN A 52 8.49 -6.60 -40.45
C GLN A 52 9.72 -5.78 -40.01
N PRO A 53 10.92 -6.09 -40.52
CA PRO A 53 12.09 -5.23 -40.34
C PRO A 53 11.89 -3.84 -40.99
N PRO A 54 12.52 -2.80 -40.42
CA PRO A 54 13.39 -2.84 -39.25
C PRO A 54 12.58 -2.96 -37.97
N PHE A 55 13.02 -3.85 -37.04
CA PHE A 55 12.40 -3.99 -35.72
C PHE A 55 12.94 -2.90 -34.82
N GLU A 56 12.49 -1.67 -35.02
CA GLU A 56 12.96 -0.48 -34.32
C GLU A 56 11.80 0.34 -33.76
N PHE A 57 12.07 1.02 -32.65
CA PHE A 57 11.13 1.94 -32.03
C PHE A 57 11.86 3.21 -31.61
N HIS A 58 11.39 4.36 -32.09
CA HIS A 58 11.95 5.68 -31.80
C HIS A 58 11.09 6.43 -30.81
N ALA A 59 11.73 7.04 -29.81
CA ALA A 59 11.03 7.87 -28.84
C ALA A 59 11.91 8.97 -28.26
N ARG A 60 11.27 9.86 -27.49
CA ARG A 60 11.91 10.91 -26.72
C ARG A 60 11.52 10.76 -25.25
N GLY A 61 12.50 10.77 -24.34
CA GLY A 61 12.26 10.59 -22.92
C GLY A 61 13.35 11.23 -22.05
N TRP A 62 13.15 11.19 -20.75
CA TRP A 62 14.07 11.75 -19.76
C TRP A 62 14.62 10.72 -18.77
N GLY A 63 14.05 9.52 -18.72
CA GLY A 63 14.43 8.47 -17.76
C GLY A 63 14.65 7.12 -18.43
N THR A 64 15.44 6.28 -17.79
CA THR A 64 15.68 4.89 -18.16
C THR A 64 14.62 3.97 -17.54
N PHE A 65 14.30 2.87 -18.20
CA PHE A 65 13.32 1.88 -17.75
C PHE A 65 13.53 0.56 -18.50
N ASP A 66 12.94 -0.51 -17.97
CA ASP A 66 13.02 -1.83 -18.60
C ASP A 66 12.03 -1.97 -19.76
N ILE A 67 12.55 -2.33 -20.93
CA ILE A 67 11.79 -2.68 -22.14
C ILE A 67 11.65 -4.20 -22.16
N THR A 68 10.43 -4.74 -22.00
CA THR A 68 10.19 -6.17 -22.23
C THR A 68 10.00 -6.45 -23.71
N VAL A 69 10.75 -7.41 -24.24
CA VAL A 69 10.75 -7.79 -25.65
C VAL A 69 10.32 -9.24 -25.81
N LEU A 70 9.33 -9.47 -26.68
CA LEU A 70 8.90 -10.82 -27.06
C LEU A 70 9.29 -11.01 -28.54
N LEU A 71 10.20 -11.94 -28.78
CA LEU A 71 10.65 -12.36 -30.11
C LEU A 71 9.82 -13.57 -30.53
N LYS A 72 8.95 -13.41 -31.52
CA LYS A 72 8.18 -14.52 -32.09
C LYS A 72 8.89 -15.03 -33.33
N TRP A 73 9.21 -16.30 -33.31
CA TRP A 73 9.92 -16.98 -34.39
C TRP A 73 8.94 -17.61 -35.38
N LYS A 74 9.29 -17.71 -36.67
CA LYS A 74 8.47 -18.34 -37.73
C LYS A 74 8.08 -19.78 -37.40
N GLY A 75 8.86 -20.46 -36.56
CA GLY A 75 8.53 -21.80 -36.03
C GLY A 75 7.49 -21.81 -34.89
N GLY A 76 6.87 -20.68 -34.58
CA GLY A 76 5.82 -20.55 -33.55
C GLY A 76 6.33 -20.41 -32.11
N SER A 77 7.63 -20.55 -31.86
CA SER A 77 8.20 -20.34 -30.52
C SER A 77 8.28 -18.86 -30.17
N VAL A 78 8.15 -18.52 -28.90
CA VAL A 78 8.26 -17.17 -28.38
C VAL A 78 9.36 -17.11 -27.33
N GLN A 79 10.32 -16.23 -27.52
CA GLN A 79 11.38 -15.93 -26.55
C GLN A 79 11.12 -14.58 -25.90
N ARG A 80 11.13 -14.53 -24.58
CA ARG A 80 11.00 -13.29 -23.80
C ARG A 80 12.38 -12.87 -23.32
N THR A 81 12.69 -11.60 -23.47
CA THR A 81 13.91 -10.97 -22.93
C THR A 81 13.58 -9.56 -22.44
N THR A 82 14.49 -8.94 -21.70
CA THR A 82 14.34 -7.59 -21.18
C THR A 82 15.58 -6.79 -21.53
N TRP A 83 15.40 -5.52 -21.88
CA TRP A 83 16.46 -4.56 -22.12
C TRP A 83 16.28 -3.34 -21.21
N GLU A 84 17.29 -3.00 -20.44
CA GLU A 84 17.32 -1.74 -19.69
C GLU A 84 17.77 -0.62 -20.63
N LEU A 85 16.91 0.39 -20.85
CA LEU A 85 17.21 1.53 -21.70
C LEU A 85 18.40 2.32 -21.13
N GLN A 86 19.44 2.55 -21.94
CA GLN A 86 20.68 3.20 -21.52
C GLN A 86 20.88 4.53 -22.26
N PHE A 87 21.36 5.54 -21.50
CA PHE A 87 21.64 6.89 -22.04
C PHE A 87 23.10 7.31 -21.83
N ASP A 88 23.87 6.54 -21.09
CA ASP A 88 25.29 6.76 -20.80
C ASP A 88 26.21 6.39 -21.99
N GLN A 89 25.69 5.62 -22.93
CA GLN A 89 26.37 5.21 -24.14
C GLN A 89 25.57 5.63 -25.38
N SER A 90 26.24 6.07 -26.44
CA SER A 90 25.58 6.46 -27.70
C SER A 90 24.93 5.28 -28.41
N ASP A 91 25.43 4.08 -28.20
CA ASP A 91 24.90 2.82 -28.73
C ASP A 91 25.27 1.67 -27.79
N ALA A 92 24.25 1.06 -27.17
CA ALA A 92 24.41 -0.04 -26.20
C ALA A 92 23.61 -1.25 -26.68
N PHE A 93 24.19 -2.47 -26.58
CA PHE A 93 23.51 -3.68 -27.00
C PHE A 93 23.98 -4.93 -26.24
N GLN A 94 23.14 -5.96 -26.29
CA GLN A 94 23.46 -7.32 -25.88
C GLN A 94 23.28 -8.30 -27.04
N GLU A 95 24.12 -9.33 -27.08
CA GLU A 95 23.97 -10.43 -28.03
C GLU A 95 23.00 -11.48 -27.48
N LEU A 96 22.04 -11.90 -28.31
CA LEU A 96 21.12 -12.99 -28.02
C LEU A 96 21.45 -14.17 -28.94
N GLN A 97 21.54 -15.38 -28.36
CA GLN A 97 21.69 -16.60 -29.15
C GLN A 97 20.30 -17.07 -29.67
N ILE A 98 20.26 -17.43 -30.94
CA ILE A 98 19.05 -18.00 -31.54
C ILE A 98 18.91 -19.46 -31.08
N PRO A 99 17.72 -19.86 -30.55
CA PRO A 99 17.50 -21.23 -30.11
C PRO A 99 17.72 -22.24 -31.23
N ALA A 100 18.51 -23.25 -31.00
CA ALA A 100 18.92 -24.25 -32.00
C ALA A 100 17.76 -25.04 -32.67
N LYS A 101 16.55 -24.98 -32.13
CA LYS A 101 15.35 -25.62 -32.69
C LYS A 101 14.72 -24.88 -33.88
N VAL A 102 15.18 -23.67 -34.18
CA VAL A 102 14.61 -22.85 -35.28
C VAL A 102 15.27 -23.16 -36.64
N VAL A 103 16.39 -23.89 -36.66
CA VAL A 103 17.26 -24.03 -37.84
C VAL A 103 17.12 -25.36 -38.59
N GLN A 104 16.12 -26.21 -38.36
CA GLN A 104 15.95 -27.44 -39.16
C GLN A 104 14.62 -27.48 -39.91
N PRO A 105 14.66 -27.56 -41.26
CA PRO A 105 13.50 -27.97 -42.04
C PRO A 105 13.22 -29.48 -41.79
N ALA A 106 11.96 -29.83 -41.62
CA ALA A 106 11.53 -31.19 -41.36
C ALA A 106 11.88 -32.13 -42.52
N ILE A 107 12.70 -33.14 -42.28
CA ILE A 107 12.89 -34.29 -43.16
C ILE A 107 11.88 -35.36 -42.70
N PRO A 108 11.00 -35.88 -43.59
CA PRO A 108 10.07 -36.93 -43.21
C PRO A 108 10.77 -38.30 -43.11
N GLY A 109 10.62 -38.93 -41.99
CA GLY A 109 10.81 -40.38 -41.83
C GLY A 109 12.06 -40.83 -41.08
N CYS A 110 12.05 -40.75 -39.73
CA CYS A 110 12.74 -41.69 -38.85
C CYS A 110 12.12 -41.68 -37.44
N PRO A 111 12.04 -42.84 -36.75
CA PRO A 111 11.36 -42.93 -35.45
C PRO A 111 12.17 -42.24 -34.33
N ALA A 112 11.43 -41.66 -33.40
CA ALA A 112 11.98 -40.86 -32.30
C ALA A 112 12.81 -41.70 -31.29
N PRO A 113 13.95 -41.18 -30.82
CA PRO A 113 14.66 -41.77 -29.68
C PRO A 113 13.96 -41.42 -28.34
N PRO A 114 14.16 -42.22 -27.27
CA PRO A 114 13.51 -42.06 -25.98
C PRO A 114 13.99 -40.76 -25.27
N PRO A 115 13.16 -40.20 -24.38
CA PRO A 115 13.46 -38.92 -23.73
C PRO A 115 14.63 -39.06 -22.74
N PRO A 116 15.53 -38.08 -22.66
CA PRO A 116 16.53 -38.03 -21.62
C PRO A 116 15.92 -37.61 -20.28
N ALA A 117 16.52 -38.12 -19.21
CA ALA A 117 16.12 -37.91 -17.83
C ALA A 117 16.06 -36.41 -17.46
N SER A 118 15.08 -36.06 -16.67
CA SER A 118 14.76 -34.73 -16.19
C SER A 118 15.91 -34.09 -15.41
N GLU A 119 16.55 -33.09 -15.98
CA GLU A 119 17.22 -32.06 -15.19
C GLU A 119 16.20 -31.02 -14.74
N THR A 120 16.10 -30.86 -13.44
CA THR A 120 15.19 -29.93 -12.76
C THR A 120 15.67 -28.50 -13.02
N VAL A 121 15.06 -27.84 -13.98
CA VAL A 121 15.18 -26.38 -14.13
C VAL A 121 14.42 -25.76 -12.97
N GLN A 122 15.13 -25.12 -12.04
CA GLN A 122 14.53 -24.28 -11.01
C GLN A 122 13.76 -23.15 -11.69
N GLN A 123 12.45 -23.23 -11.66
CA GLN A 123 11.55 -22.14 -12.07
C GLN A 123 11.71 -21.00 -11.08
N VAL A 124 12.08 -19.82 -11.56
CA VAL A 124 12.02 -18.57 -10.81
C VAL A 124 10.54 -18.34 -10.45
N PRO A 125 10.19 -18.17 -9.15
CA PRO A 125 8.80 -18.01 -8.75
C PRO A 125 8.18 -16.76 -9.37
N VAL A 126 7.06 -16.92 -10.04
CA VAL A 126 6.23 -15.83 -10.54
C VAL A 126 5.60 -15.12 -9.32
N PRO A 127 5.56 -13.78 -9.27
CA PRO A 127 4.90 -13.05 -8.20
C PRO A 127 3.44 -13.51 -8.05
N PRO A 128 2.87 -13.63 -6.84
CA PRO A 128 1.52 -14.19 -6.61
C PRO A 128 0.40 -13.49 -7.35
N TRP A 129 0.53 -12.20 -7.65
CA TRP A 129 -0.44 -11.48 -8.46
C TRP A 129 -0.43 -11.92 -9.94
N GLU A 130 0.66 -12.56 -10.43
CA GLU A 130 0.71 -13.22 -11.74
C GLU A 130 0.18 -14.66 -11.67
N ALA A 131 0.37 -15.36 -10.54
CA ALA A 131 -0.15 -16.72 -10.33
C ALA A 131 -1.66 -16.74 -10.13
N GLU A 132 -2.24 -15.73 -9.47
CA GLU A 132 -3.70 -15.60 -9.32
C GLU A 132 -4.43 -15.39 -10.66
N ASN A 133 -3.72 -14.92 -11.68
CA ASN A 133 -4.26 -14.74 -13.02
C ASN A 133 -4.21 -16.02 -13.87
N SER A 134 -3.44 -17.04 -13.49
CA SER A 134 -3.36 -18.32 -14.23
C SER A 134 -4.51 -19.27 -13.88
N ASP A 135 -5.08 -19.18 -12.67
CA ASP A 135 -6.19 -20.04 -12.23
C ASP A 135 -7.56 -19.65 -12.84
N VAL A 136 -7.62 -18.53 -13.56
CA VAL A 136 -8.85 -18.08 -14.24
C VAL A 136 -9.05 -18.76 -15.61
N PHE A 137 -8.03 -19.42 -16.14
CA PHE A 137 -8.13 -20.15 -17.41
C PHE A 137 -8.09 -21.67 -17.18
N GLY A 138 -9.26 -22.19 -16.92
CA GLY A 138 -9.81 -23.51 -17.20
C GLY A 138 -8.90 -24.72 -17.24
N VAL A 139 -8.96 -25.55 -16.21
CA VAL A 139 -8.87 -27.00 -16.39
C VAL A 139 -10.09 -27.62 -15.69
N ARG A 140 -10.92 -28.27 -16.48
CA ARG A 140 -12.00 -29.16 -16.03
C ARG A 140 -11.38 -30.31 -15.24
N GLY A 141 -11.70 -30.38 -13.97
CA GLY A 141 -11.50 -31.58 -13.15
C GLY A 141 -12.75 -31.77 -12.30
N SER A 142 -13.55 -32.74 -12.66
CA SER A 142 -14.68 -33.24 -11.89
C SER A 142 -14.16 -33.83 -10.58
N ILE A 143 -14.61 -33.32 -9.43
CA ILE A 143 -14.45 -33.99 -8.15
C ILE A 143 -15.83 -34.31 -7.63
N GLY A 144 -16.03 -35.62 -7.36
CA GLY A 144 -17.26 -36.21 -6.91
C GLY A 144 -17.71 -35.71 -5.54
N LEU A 145 -19.00 -35.72 -5.39
CA LEU A 145 -19.72 -35.54 -4.15
C LEU A 145 -19.54 -36.80 -3.31
N ASP A 146 -18.99 -36.67 -2.12
CA ASP A 146 -19.14 -37.66 -1.07
C ASP A 146 -19.91 -37.08 0.11
N SER A 147 -20.78 -37.95 0.62
CA SER A 147 -21.92 -37.81 1.47
C SER A 147 -21.62 -37.31 2.89
N GLU A 148 -22.66 -36.67 3.41
CA GLU A 148 -22.85 -36.20 4.79
C GLU A 148 -22.78 -37.39 5.79
N ASP A 149 -22.05 -37.17 6.90
CA ASP A 149 -22.23 -37.92 8.14
C ASP A 149 -22.64 -36.94 9.26
N ASP A 150 -23.84 -37.23 9.81
CA ASP A 150 -24.46 -36.57 10.95
C ASP A 150 -23.62 -36.73 12.23
N VAL A 151 -23.16 -35.63 12.80
CA VAL A 151 -22.63 -35.56 14.16
C VAL A 151 -23.53 -34.67 15.03
N PRO A 152 -24.01 -35.10 16.21
CA PRO A 152 -24.93 -34.34 17.04
C PRO A 152 -24.27 -33.10 17.63
N MET A 153 -25.00 -31.99 17.63
CA MET A 153 -24.63 -30.71 18.20
C MET A 153 -24.39 -30.79 19.72
N PRO A 154 -23.30 -30.19 20.24
CA PRO A 154 -23.17 -29.95 21.66
C PRO A 154 -24.10 -28.82 22.16
N PRO A 155 -24.51 -28.80 23.44
CA PRO A 155 -25.42 -27.81 23.98
C PRO A 155 -24.82 -26.39 23.96
N PRO A 156 -25.64 -25.33 23.92
CA PRO A 156 -25.18 -23.95 23.90
C PRO A 156 -24.37 -23.62 25.15
N ALA A 157 -23.26 -22.94 24.97
CA ALA A 157 -22.41 -22.45 26.04
C ALA A 157 -23.16 -21.39 26.88
N PRO A 158 -22.93 -21.32 28.21
CA PRO A 158 -23.51 -20.29 29.05
C PRO A 158 -23.04 -18.91 28.64
N PRO A 159 -23.81 -17.83 28.94
CA PRO A 159 -23.43 -16.47 28.60
C PRO A 159 -22.09 -16.13 29.25
N ALA A 160 -21.23 -15.47 28.48
CA ALA A 160 -19.91 -15.05 28.90
C ALA A 160 -20.04 -14.11 30.13
N GLU A 161 -19.42 -14.50 31.23
CA GLU A 161 -19.24 -13.61 32.40
C GLU A 161 -18.47 -12.36 31.96
N ASP A 162 -18.93 -11.21 32.45
CA ASP A 162 -18.33 -9.90 32.28
C ASP A 162 -16.84 -9.94 32.63
N THR A 163 -15.97 -9.89 31.63
CA THR A 163 -14.56 -9.59 31.83
C THR A 163 -14.47 -8.15 32.33
N PRO A 164 -13.74 -7.85 33.40
CA PRO A 164 -13.56 -6.48 33.85
C PRO A 164 -12.92 -5.68 32.71
N GLY A 165 -13.62 -4.63 32.31
CA GLY A 165 -13.11 -3.65 31.36
C GLY A 165 -11.82 -3.00 31.88
N PRO A 166 -11.02 -2.39 31.00
CA PRO A 166 -9.84 -1.64 31.42
C PRO A 166 -10.24 -0.59 32.48
N PRO A 167 -9.32 -0.23 33.41
CA PRO A 167 -9.59 0.79 34.39
C PRO A 167 -10.19 2.03 33.74
N ALA A 168 -11.26 2.57 34.32
CA ALA A 168 -12.02 3.70 33.75
C ALA A 168 -11.16 4.95 33.46
N GLU A 169 -9.98 5.03 34.06
CA GLU A 169 -8.98 6.09 33.83
C GLU A 169 -8.30 6.00 32.42
N LEU A 170 -8.38 4.86 31.71
CA LEU A 170 -7.80 4.66 30.37
C LEU A 170 -8.78 4.96 29.23
N LEU A 171 -10.06 5.05 29.50
CA LEU A 171 -11.09 5.45 28.54
C LEU A 171 -11.22 6.98 28.55
N ARG A 172 -10.26 7.68 27.97
CA ARG A 172 -10.47 9.10 27.65
C ARG A 172 -11.60 9.21 26.64
N ASP A 173 -12.66 9.87 27.08
CA ASP A 173 -13.79 10.30 26.26
C ASP A 173 -13.26 11.05 25.03
N THR A 174 -13.43 10.50 23.83
CA THR A 174 -13.05 11.13 22.55
C THR A 174 -14.01 12.22 22.13
N SER A 175 -14.97 12.59 22.97
CA SER A 175 -15.75 13.81 22.80
C SER A 175 -14.87 15.00 23.15
N ALA A 176 -14.12 15.50 22.16
CA ALA A 176 -13.30 16.69 22.29
C ALA A 176 -14.19 17.92 22.61
N GLY A 177 -14.52 18.06 23.87
CA GLY A 177 -15.05 19.26 24.46
C GLY A 177 -13.95 20.06 25.15
N LYS A 178 -13.56 21.17 24.51
CA LYS A 178 -12.88 22.32 25.12
C LYS A 178 -11.52 22.12 25.83
N GLY A 179 -10.42 22.33 25.09
CA GLY A 179 -9.57 23.49 25.45
C GLY A 179 -8.46 23.30 26.48
N ASP A 180 -8.16 22.10 27.07
CA ASP A 180 -6.95 21.98 27.87
C ASP A 180 -5.95 21.03 27.20
N GLU A 181 -4.87 21.58 26.68
CA GLU A 181 -3.76 20.81 26.15
C GLU A 181 -3.09 20.06 27.32
N ASP A 182 -2.96 18.72 27.21
CA ASP A 182 -2.22 17.92 28.19
C ASP A 182 -0.80 18.55 28.33
N PRO A 183 -0.41 19.05 29.49
CA PRO A 183 0.87 19.73 29.67
C PRO A 183 2.05 18.81 29.32
N THR A 184 1.92 17.51 29.49
CA THR A 184 2.94 16.53 29.09
C THR A 184 3.12 16.49 27.60
N ARG A 185 2.01 16.50 26.84
CA ARG A 185 2.05 16.53 25.37
C ARG A 185 2.65 17.82 24.85
N ALA A 186 2.24 18.96 25.39
CA ALA A 186 2.78 20.28 25.02
C ALA A 186 4.31 20.33 25.22
N MET A 187 4.82 19.86 26.34
CA MET A 187 6.26 19.77 26.61
C MET A 187 7.00 18.86 25.60
N VAL A 188 6.43 17.72 25.24
CA VAL A 188 7.04 16.82 24.26
C VAL A 188 7.06 17.45 22.88
N CYS A 189 5.97 18.05 22.44
CA CYS A 189 5.89 18.76 21.15
C CYS A 189 6.90 19.92 21.08
N GLU A 190 7.03 20.71 22.16
CA GLU A 190 8.00 21.82 22.25
C GLU A 190 9.44 21.31 22.13
N ARG A 191 9.77 20.23 22.85
CA ARG A 191 11.07 19.57 22.76
C ARG A 191 11.37 19.11 21.34
N LEU A 192 10.42 18.41 20.70
CA LEU A 192 10.59 17.88 19.34
C LEU A 192 10.75 19.00 18.29
N ARG A 193 10.02 20.09 18.44
CA ARG A 193 10.14 21.28 17.57
C ARG A 193 11.55 21.86 17.55
N GLY A 194 12.22 21.87 18.71
CA GLY A 194 13.59 22.36 18.84
C GLY A 194 14.67 21.43 18.29
N MET A 195 14.31 20.21 17.85
CA MET A 195 15.25 19.19 17.38
C MET A 195 15.24 19.11 15.85
N PRO A 196 16.29 19.56 15.15
CA PRO A 196 16.37 19.49 13.69
C PRO A 196 16.48 18.04 13.19
N TYR A 197 16.29 17.83 11.90
CA TYR A 197 16.54 16.56 11.25
C TYR A 197 18.01 16.15 11.36
N MET A 198 18.23 14.87 11.52
CA MET A 198 19.57 14.30 11.72
C MET A 198 20.19 13.92 10.39
N LYS A 199 21.50 14.08 10.29
CA LYS A 199 22.31 13.53 9.18
C LYS A 199 22.71 12.09 9.52
N PRO A 200 22.99 11.24 8.51
CA PRO A 200 23.46 9.87 8.73
C PRO A 200 24.74 9.76 9.58
N SER A 201 25.57 10.81 9.58
CA SER A 201 26.79 10.92 10.40
C SER A 201 26.53 11.26 11.87
N SER A 202 25.31 11.62 12.24
CA SER A 202 24.96 11.95 13.63
C SER A 202 24.94 10.68 14.49
N PRO A 203 25.54 10.67 15.68
CA PRO A 203 25.41 9.54 16.63
C PRO A 203 23.96 9.20 16.98
N GLN A 204 23.07 10.21 16.96
CA GLN A 204 21.65 10.08 17.26
C GLN A 204 20.84 9.41 16.14
N PHE A 205 21.39 9.30 14.93
CA PHE A 205 20.67 8.87 13.72
C PHE A 205 20.00 7.49 13.87
N MET A 206 20.65 6.55 14.57
CA MET A 206 20.13 5.19 14.81
C MET A 206 19.10 5.11 15.94
N PHE A 207 18.77 6.23 16.58
CA PHE A 207 17.90 6.23 17.76
C PHE A 207 16.62 7.04 17.55
N GLY A 208 16.65 8.00 16.67
CA GLY A 208 15.59 8.98 16.47
C GLY A 208 15.89 10.28 17.24
N ARG A 209 15.49 11.42 16.65
CA ARG A 209 15.83 12.75 17.17
C ARG A 209 15.20 13.05 18.54
N GLY A 210 14.07 12.41 18.87
CA GLY A 210 13.38 12.56 20.15
C GLY A 210 13.88 11.65 21.26
N TYR A 211 14.77 10.70 20.96
CA TYR A 211 15.26 9.75 21.96
C TYR A 211 16.31 10.38 22.90
N ALA A 212 16.11 10.20 24.20
CA ALA A 212 16.98 10.75 25.25
C ALA A 212 17.64 9.67 26.14
N GLY A 213 17.50 8.40 25.77
CA GLY A 213 18.09 7.28 26.52
C GLY A 213 19.53 6.96 26.15
N PRO A 214 20.05 5.80 26.58
CA PRO A 214 21.41 5.37 26.31
C PRO A 214 21.70 5.22 24.82
N LEU A 215 22.82 5.75 24.33
CA LEU A 215 23.24 5.72 22.93
C LEU A 215 24.19 4.53 22.69
N LYS A 216 23.72 3.30 22.88
CA LYS A 216 24.46 2.08 22.52
C LYS A 216 24.02 1.63 21.13
N ALA A 217 24.97 1.54 20.19
CA ALA A 217 24.71 1.17 18.80
C ALA A 217 23.98 -0.19 18.71
N PRO A 218 23.01 -0.33 17.80
CA PRO A 218 22.35 -1.61 17.58
C PRO A 218 23.32 -2.66 17.06
N LYS A 219 23.07 -3.92 17.33
CA LYS A 219 23.81 -5.06 16.79
C LYS A 219 23.49 -5.22 15.30
N VAL A 220 24.50 -5.55 14.51
CA VAL A 220 24.30 -5.98 13.12
C VAL A 220 23.90 -7.46 13.13
N LEU A 221 22.69 -7.76 12.70
CA LEU A 221 22.20 -9.14 12.55
C LEU A 221 22.69 -9.75 11.23
N TRP A 222 22.63 -8.96 10.18
CA TRP A 222 23.06 -9.36 8.85
C TRP A 222 23.60 -8.14 8.10
N LYS A 223 24.76 -8.29 7.46
CA LYS A 223 25.42 -7.20 6.74
C LYS A 223 25.18 -7.32 5.25
N SER A 224 24.84 -6.21 4.62
CA SER A 224 24.70 -6.09 3.17
C SER A 224 25.43 -4.84 2.68
N ASP A 225 26.00 -4.92 1.49
CA ASP A 225 26.57 -3.80 0.73
C ASP A 225 25.61 -3.29 -0.35
N GLN A 226 24.48 -3.98 -0.54
CA GLN A 226 23.48 -3.66 -1.53
C GLN A 226 22.37 -2.78 -0.94
N PRO A 227 21.75 -1.89 -1.74
CA PRO A 227 20.60 -1.14 -1.28
C PRO A 227 19.39 -2.07 -1.00
N PRO A 228 18.44 -1.64 -0.18
CA PRO A 228 17.25 -2.44 0.16
C PRO A 228 16.43 -2.84 -1.08
N ARG A 229 16.38 -1.97 -2.08
CA ARG A 229 15.70 -2.19 -3.36
C ARG A 229 16.44 -1.49 -4.48
N LYS A 230 16.55 -2.16 -5.63
CA LYS A 230 17.20 -1.60 -6.82
C LYS A 230 16.32 -0.60 -7.59
N ASP A 231 15.01 -0.70 -7.44
CA ASP A 231 14.00 0.10 -8.13
C ASP A 231 13.68 1.45 -7.45
N HIS A 232 14.38 1.77 -6.35
CA HIS A 232 14.24 3.02 -5.64
C HIS A 232 15.50 3.87 -5.69
N SER A 233 15.33 5.19 -5.78
CA SER A 233 16.40 6.17 -5.57
C SER A 233 16.87 6.17 -4.11
N CYS A 234 17.60 5.13 -3.70
CA CYS A 234 18.15 5.06 -2.38
C CYS A 234 19.40 5.93 -2.25
N PRO A 235 19.58 6.64 -1.10
CA PRO A 235 20.84 7.31 -0.81
C PRO A 235 21.99 6.31 -0.83
N LYS A 236 23.18 6.72 -1.29
CA LYS A 236 24.37 5.84 -1.41
C LYS A 236 24.80 5.15 -0.11
N TRP A 237 24.48 5.73 1.03
CA TRP A 237 24.79 5.19 2.36
C TRP A 237 23.81 4.09 2.81
N LEU A 238 22.64 3.98 2.20
CA LEU A 238 21.56 3.08 2.62
C LEU A 238 21.79 1.69 2.05
N THR A 239 21.88 0.71 2.93
CA THR A 239 22.00 -0.71 2.56
C THR A 239 20.88 -1.54 3.19
N ALA A 240 20.71 -2.77 2.71
CA ALA A 240 19.76 -3.73 3.27
C ALA A 240 20.28 -4.39 4.57
N THR A 241 21.30 -3.84 5.21
CA THR A 241 21.83 -4.33 6.50
C THR A 241 20.73 -4.35 7.55
N GLU A 242 20.65 -5.45 8.28
CA GLU A 242 19.66 -5.66 9.35
C GLU A 242 20.30 -5.45 10.72
N PHE A 243 19.57 -4.77 11.58
CA PHE A 243 20.00 -4.35 12.91
C PHE A 243 19.01 -4.77 13.97
N GLU A 244 19.48 -4.88 15.19
CA GLU A 244 18.68 -5.09 16.38
C GLU A 244 19.20 -4.24 17.54
N ASP A 245 18.31 -3.48 18.17
CA ASP A 245 18.68 -2.71 19.35
C ASP A 245 19.13 -3.64 20.48
N VAL A 246 20.15 -3.24 21.22
CA VAL A 246 20.54 -3.97 22.44
C VAL A 246 19.39 -3.88 23.48
N PRO A 247 19.18 -4.90 24.34
CA PRO A 247 17.99 -4.98 25.19
C PRO A 247 17.69 -3.73 26.03
N GLU A 248 18.72 -3.11 26.58
CA GLU A 248 18.59 -1.88 27.38
C GLU A 248 18.05 -0.71 26.54
N VAL A 249 18.58 -0.51 25.33
CA VAL A 249 18.14 0.53 24.40
C VAL A 249 16.73 0.22 23.89
N MET A 250 16.47 -1.03 23.52
CA MET A 250 15.15 -1.47 23.05
C MET A 250 14.09 -1.16 24.13
N MET A 251 14.32 -1.55 25.37
CA MET A 251 13.36 -1.31 26.47
C MET A 251 13.17 0.19 26.70
N SER A 252 14.24 0.99 26.68
CA SER A 252 14.14 2.44 26.80
C SER A 252 13.31 3.08 25.66
N LYS A 253 13.52 2.62 24.42
CA LYS A 253 12.75 3.07 23.24
C LYS A 253 11.28 2.63 23.32
N VAL A 254 11.00 1.42 23.79
CA VAL A 254 9.63 0.90 23.97
C VAL A 254 8.86 1.71 25.00
N LYS A 255 9.49 2.09 26.12
CA LYS A 255 8.87 2.99 27.12
C LYS A 255 8.56 4.37 26.54
N GLU A 256 9.47 4.93 25.75
CA GLU A 256 9.21 6.22 25.09
C GLU A 256 8.09 6.09 24.04
N LEU A 257 8.03 4.99 23.28
CA LEU A 257 6.95 4.71 22.35
C LEU A 257 5.60 4.60 23.06
N ALA A 258 5.54 3.85 24.19
CA ALA A 258 4.32 3.75 25.01
C ALA A 258 3.85 5.14 25.44
N ARG A 259 4.77 5.97 25.96
CA ARG A 259 4.47 7.34 26.35
C ARG A 259 3.93 8.19 25.19
N LEU A 260 4.56 8.13 24.01
CA LEU A 260 4.09 8.84 22.82
C LEU A 260 2.68 8.40 22.42
N MET A 261 2.39 7.09 22.47
CA MET A 261 1.05 6.56 22.15
C MET A 261 0.00 7.01 23.16
N MET A 262 0.33 7.07 24.45
CA MET A 262 -0.60 7.49 25.51
C MET A 262 -1.00 8.96 25.40
N ILE A 263 -0.11 9.83 24.94
CA ILE A 263 -0.38 11.28 24.79
C ILE A 263 -0.81 11.66 23.36
N SER A 264 -0.83 10.71 22.42
CA SER A 264 -1.25 10.96 21.03
C SER A 264 -2.76 11.15 20.93
N ARG A 265 -3.18 12.13 20.13
CA ARG A 265 -4.60 12.40 19.84
C ARG A 265 -5.09 11.59 18.63
N LYS A 266 -4.22 11.33 17.67
CA LYS A 266 -4.52 10.50 16.49
C LYS A 266 -3.27 9.73 16.07
N THR A 267 -3.20 8.46 16.48
CA THR A 267 -2.14 7.53 16.04
C THR A 267 -2.58 6.80 14.79
N VAL A 268 -1.76 6.79 13.75
CA VAL A 268 -1.98 6.07 12.49
C VAL A 268 -0.83 5.10 12.26
N ALA A 269 -1.13 3.84 11.91
CA ALA A 269 -0.12 2.90 11.46
C ALA A 269 0.08 3.01 9.94
N TYR A 270 1.32 2.93 9.47
CA TYR A 270 1.69 2.81 8.07
C TYR A 270 2.56 1.57 7.87
N THR A 271 2.04 0.57 7.17
CA THR A 271 2.66 -0.75 7.16
C THR A 271 2.88 -1.30 5.74
N GLY A 272 3.94 -2.11 5.60
CA GLY A 272 4.29 -2.78 4.36
C GLY A 272 4.53 -4.28 4.52
N ALA A 273 5.14 -4.91 3.52
CA ALA A 273 5.31 -6.35 3.41
C ALA A 273 6.06 -6.99 4.60
N GLY A 274 6.91 -6.25 5.29
CA GLY A 274 7.71 -6.76 6.39
C GLY A 274 6.89 -7.30 7.57
N ILE A 275 5.68 -6.78 7.84
CA ILE A 275 4.84 -7.29 8.93
C ILE A 275 4.17 -8.63 8.60
N SER A 276 4.07 -9.00 7.32
CA SER A 276 3.49 -10.25 6.81
C SER A 276 4.55 -11.26 6.36
N ALA A 277 5.82 -10.85 6.28
CA ALA A 277 6.91 -11.64 5.70
C ALA A 277 7.09 -13.03 6.34
N ALA A 278 6.82 -13.15 7.64
CA ALA A 278 6.93 -14.41 8.36
C ALA A 278 5.90 -15.47 7.92
N VAL A 279 4.73 -15.06 7.46
CA VAL A 279 3.57 -15.93 7.17
C VAL A 279 3.23 -16.02 5.67
N ILE A 280 3.44 -14.93 4.93
CA ILE A 280 3.17 -14.88 3.48
C ILE A 280 4.47 -14.96 2.69
N GLY A 281 5.57 -14.42 3.22
CA GLY A 281 6.78 -14.11 2.48
C GLY A 281 6.72 -12.68 1.92
N GLN A 282 7.66 -12.33 1.07
CA GLN A 282 7.69 -11.02 0.41
C GLN A 282 8.32 -11.12 -0.98
N ALA A 283 7.77 -10.34 -1.91
CA ALA A 283 8.29 -10.28 -3.28
C ALA A 283 9.63 -9.55 -3.35
N ALA A 284 9.84 -8.55 -2.49
CA ALA A 284 11.11 -7.82 -2.43
C ALA A 284 12.17 -8.68 -1.77
N LEU A 285 13.21 -9.00 -2.51
CA LEU A 285 14.38 -9.72 -2.02
C LEU A 285 15.33 -8.76 -1.30
N SER A 286 14.94 -8.29 -0.11
CA SER A 286 15.80 -7.46 0.73
C SER A 286 15.94 -8.09 2.12
N GLY A 287 17.17 -8.17 2.61
CA GLY A 287 17.49 -8.74 3.91
C GLY A 287 17.83 -10.23 3.90
N GLN A 288 18.17 -10.76 5.07
CA GLN A 288 18.62 -12.13 5.26
C GLN A 288 17.53 -13.17 4.97
N ASN A 289 16.31 -12.87 5.36
CA ASN A 289 15.16 -13.78 5.28
C ASN A 289 14.29 -13.51 4.06
N THR A 290 14.91 -13.33 2.90
CA THR A 290 14.20 -13.19 1.63
C THR A 290 13.60 -14.53 1.23
N VAL A 291 12.55 -14.91 1.90
CA VAL A 291 11.77 -16.09 1.54
C VAL A 291 10.73 -15.64 0.54
N GLY A 292 10.75 -16.25 -0.63
CA GLY A 292 9.65 -16.13 -1.60
C GLY A 292 8.31 -16.52 -0.96
N TRP A 293 7.26 -16.42 -1.72
CA TRP A 293 5.91 -16.70 -1.26
C TRP A 293 5.77 -18.06 -0.61
N LYS A 294 5.15 -18.09 0.57
CA LYS A 294 4.92 -19.30 1.37
C LYS A 294 3.48 -19.78 1.18
N GLY A 295 3.28 -20.95 0.60
CA GLY A 295 1.99 -21.65 0.58
C GLY A 295 0.83 -20.85 -0.01
N ASP A 296 -0.38 -21.16 0.44
CA ASP A 296 -1.58 -20.40 0.10
C ASP A 296 -1.66 -19.12 0.94
N THR A 297 -1.35 -18.00 0.31
CA THR A 297 -1.33 -16.68 0.93
C THR A 297 -2.69 -16.23 1.48
N ARG A 298 -3.79 -16.79 0.94
CA ARG A 298 -5.15 -16.44 1.36
C ARG A 298 -5.55 -17.08 2.69
N THR A 299 -4.95 -18.20 3.05
CA THR A 299 -5.19 -18.91 4.32
C THR A 299 -4.15 -18.58 5.38
N ALA A 300 -3.15 -17.73 5.06
CA ALA A 300 -2.13 -17.31 6.01
C ALA A 300 -2.76 -16.70 7.28
N PRO A 301 -2.29 -17.11 8.48
CA PRO A 301 -2.74 -16.51 9.73
C PRO A 301 -2.09 -15.14 9.94
N PRO A 302 -2.75 -14.21 10.64
CA PRO A 302 -2.13 -12.97 11.09
C PRO A 302 -0.92 -13.23 12.00
N THR A 303 0.12 -12.40 11.89
CA THR A 303 1.24 -12.41 12.85
C THR A 303 0.84 -11.78 14.17
N PHE A 304 1.68 -11.90 15.21
CA PHE A 304 1.44 -11.23 16.47
C PHE A 304 1.31 -9.70 16.29
N THR A 305 2.11 -9.11 15.41
CA THR A 305 2.00 -7.69 15.03
C THR A 305 0.58 -7.31 14.61
N HIS A 306 -0.04 -8.10 13.74
CA HIS A 306 -1.41 -7.83 13.29
C HIS A 306 -2.41 -7.90 14.44
N HIS A 307 -2.30 -8.93 15.29
CA HIS A 307 -3.18 -9.09 16.44
C HIS A 307 -3.01 -7.96 17.47
N ALA A 308 -1.77 -7.56 17.75
CA ALA A 308 -1.47 -6.47 18.67
C ALA A 308 -2.01 -5.13 18.16
N LEU A 309 -1.74 -4.78 16.88
CA LEU A 309 -2.28 -3.56 16.28
C LEU A 309 -3.81 -3.61 16.16
N GLY A 310 -4.39 -4.77 15.83
CA GLY A 310 -5.83 -4.97 15.83
C GLY A 310 -6.45 -4.75 17.21
N PHE A 311 -5.80 -5.26 18.27
CA PHE A 311 -6.18 -5.02 19.65
C PHE A 311 -6.09 -3.52 20.01
N LEU A 312 -4.95 -2.87 19.76
CA LEU A 312 -4.76 -1.44 20.01
C LEU A 312 -5.78 -0.57 19.26
N GLY A 313 -6.16 -0.99 18.05
CA GLY A 313 -7.24 -0.37 17.31
C GLY A 313 -8.59 -0.43 18.04
N ARG A 314 -8.95 -1.59 18.57
CA ARG A 314 -10.21 -1.74 19.35
C ARG A 314 -10.18 -0.97 20.67
N GLN A 315 -9.00 -0.80 21.28
CA GLN A 315 -8.82 0.00 22.52
C GLN A 315 -8.76 1.51 22.25
N GLY A 316 -8.85 1.96 21.00
CA GLY A 316 -8.80 3.40 20.68
C GLY A 316 -7.41 4.02 20.72
N LEU A 317 -6.33 3.24 20.91
CA LEU A 317 -4.95 3.71 20.89
C LEU A 317 -4.34 3.77 19.48
N LEU A 318 -4.92 3.05 18.52
CA LEU A 318 -4.61 3.13 17.11
C LEU A 318 -5.88 3.54 16.35
N HIS A 319 -5.87 4.74 15.77
CA HIS A 319 -7.05 5.38 15.22
C HIS A 319 -7.27 5.03 13.74
N GLY A 320 -6.20 4.82 12.98
CA GLY A 320 -6.24 4.48 11.58
C GLY A 320 -5.08 3.57 11.18
N TRP A 321 -5.24 2.88 10.06
CA TRP A 321 -4.21 2.00 9.51
C TRP A 321 -4.14 2.17 8.00
N VAL A 322 -3.02 2.67 7.49
CA VAL A 322 -2.72 2.74 6.07
C VAL A 322 -1.86 1.53 5.70
N GLN A 323 -2.43 0.64 4.89
CA GLN A 323 -1.87 -0.68 4.55
C GLN A 323 -1.40 -0.70 3.10
N GLN A 324 -0.15 -1.10 2.87
CA GLN A 324 0.38 -1.33 1.53
C GLN A 324 0.11 -2.76 1.03
N ASN A 325 -0.05 -3.73 1.94
CA ASN A 325 -0.30 -5.12 1.61
C ASN A 325 -1.76 -5.34 1.18
N HIS A 326 -1.99 -6.43 0.45
CA HIS A 326 -3.31 -6.82 -0.07
C HIS A 326 -3.98 -7.93 0.74
N ASP A 327 -3.31 -8.42 1.78
CA ASP A 327 -3.50 -9.72 2.41
C ASP A 327 -4.69 -9.82 3.38
N GLY A 328 -5.29 -8.68 3.76
CA GLY A 328 -6.40 -8.62 4.71
C GLY A 328 -6.05 -9.14 6.12
N LEU A 329 -4.75 -9.32 6.44
CA LEU A 329 -4.32 -9.82 7.75
C LEU A 329 -4.66 -8.87 8.91
N PRO A 330 -4.62 -7.53 8.76
CA PRO A 330 -5.10 -6.63 9.80
C PRO A 330 -6.55 -6.89 10.18
N GLN A 331 -7.43 -7.05 9.19
CA GLN A 331 -8.85 -7.31 9.42
C GLN A 331 -9.06 -8.71 9.98
N LYS A 332 -8.36 -9.73 9.46
CA LYS A 332 -8.39 -11.09 10.04
C LYS A 332 -7.96 -11.09 11.52
N ALA A 333 -7.10 -10.15 11.91
CA ALA A 333 -6.71 -9.92 13.32
C ALA A 333 -7.72 -9.08 14.11
N GLY A 334 -8.81 -8.63 13.48
CA GLY A 334 -9.89 -7.87 14.11
C GLY A 334 -9.69 -6.36 14.12
N PHE A 335 -8.86 -5.80 13.25
CA PHE A 335 -8.85 -4.35 13.06
C PHE A 335 -10.12 -3.92 12.30
N PRO A 336 -10.83 -2.85 12.72
CA PRO A 336 -12.08 -2.42 12.10
C PRO A 336 -11.90 -2.02 10.63
N GLN A 337 -12.76 -2.55 9.74
CA GLN A 337 -12.69 -2.27 8.29
C GLN A 337 -12.84 -0.78 7.97
N GLU A 338 -13.67 -0.07 8.71
CA GLU A 338 -13.93 1.36 8.54
C GLU A 338 -12.75 2.27 8.89
N ARG A 339 -11.68 1.73 9.46
CA ARG A 339 -10.48 2.49 9.87
C ARG A 339 -9.19 2.03 9.20
N ILE A 340 -9.31 1.13 8.19
CA ILE A 340 -8.16 0.68 7.42
C ILE A 340 -8.26 1.14 5.97
N ASN A 341 -7.20 1.73 5.46
CA ASN A 341 -7.06 2.14 4.08
C ASN A 341 -6.05 1.22 3.38
N GLU A 342 -6.54 0.29 2.57
CA GLU A 342 -5.73 -0.62 1.76
C GLU A 342 -5.38 0.09 0.44
N ILE A 343 -4.33 0.92 0.48
CA ILE A 343 -4.01 1.88 -0.60
C ILE A 343 -3.63 1.23 -1.93
N HIS A 344 -3.07 0.03 -1.91
CA HIS A 344 -2.72 -0.71 -3.12
C HIS A 344 -3.78 -1.74 -3.53
N GLY A 345 -4.98 -1.66 -2.93
CA GLY A 345 -6.04 -2.61 -3.15
C GLY A 345 -6.01 -3.81 -2.21
N SER A 346 -7.04 -4.66 -2.27
CA SER A 346 -7.24 -5.78 -1.37
C SER A 346 -7.68 -7.04 -2.11
N TRP A 347 -7.25 -8.19 -1.65
CA TRP A 347 -7.77 -9.49 -2.11
C TRP A 347 -9.19 -9.78 -1.59
N TYR A 348 -9.66 -8.97 -0.63
CA TYR A 348 -10.90 -9.20 0.11
C TYR A 348 -11.92 -8.05 0.02
N ASP A 349 -11.69 -7.12 -0.90
CA ASP A 349 -12.62 -6.04 -1.21
C ASP A 349 -12.84 -5.96 -2.73
N PRO A 350 -13.98 -6.44 -3.24
CA PRO A 350 -14.28 -6.39 -4.67
C PRO A 350 -14.39 -4.96 -5.21
N GLY A 351 -14.60 -3.97 -4.34
CA GLY A 351 -14.63 -2.55 -4.71
C GLY A 351 -13.26 -1.86 -4.67
N ASN A 352 -12.21 -2.56 -4.27
CA ASN A 352 -10.84 -2.04 -4.18
C ASN A 352 -9.84 -3.08 -4.71
N PRO A 353 -9.87 -3.40 -6.01
CA PRO A 353 -8.99 -4.41 -6.59
C PRO A 353 -7.54 -3.98 -6.52
N VAL A 354 -6.64 -4.96 -6.44
CA VAL A 354 -5.19 -4.73 -6.38
C VAL A 354 -4.72 -3.92 -7.58
N VAL A 355 -3.99 -2.84 -7.32
CA VAL A 355 -3.35 -2.00 -8.33
C VAL A 355 -1.89 -2.45 -8.54
N LYS A 356 -1.32 -2.13 -9.70
CA LYS A 356 0.11 -2.33 -9.93
C LYS A 356 0.93 -1.46 -8.97
N TYR A 357 2.11 -1.92 -8.60
CA TYR A 357 2.99 -1.21 -7.67
C TYR A 357 3.27 0.25 -8.06
N SER A 358 3.48 0.51 -9.35
CA SER A 358 3.65 1.85 -9.93
C SER A 358 2.35 2.47 -10.42
N GLY A 359 1.20 1.89 -10.04
CA GLY A 359 -0.10 2.32 -10.54
C GLY A 359 -0.72 3.44 -9.71
N THR A 360 -1.69 4.11 -10.31
CA THR A 360 -2.50 5.12 -9.62
C THR A 360 -3.32 4.46 -8.51
N LEU A 361 -3.29 5.03 -7.31
CA LEU A 361 -4.09 4.57 -6.19
C LEU A 361 -5.58 4.72 -6.49
N HIS A 362 -6.41 3.89 -5.85
CA HIS A 362 -7.85 3.98 -5.99
C HIS A 362 -8.36 5.38 -5.55
N GLN A 363 -9.33 5.94 -6.27
CA GLN A 363 -9.81 7.31 -6.04
C GLN A 363 -10.25 7.60 -4.61
N ARG A 364 -10.81 6.62 -3.89
CA ARG A 364 -11.20 6.80 -2.48
C ARG A 364 -10.00 6.69 -1.51
N SER A 365 -8.98 5.90 -1.87
CA SER A 365 -7.84 5.63 -0.99
C SER A 365 -6.88 6.80 -0.90
N TYR A 366 -6.70 7.53 -1.98
CA TYR A 366 -5.77 8.65 -2.03
C TYR A 366 -6.19 9.85 -1.17
N PRO A 367 -7.43 10.38 -1.27
CA PRO A 367 -7.90 11.44 -0.37
C PRO A 367 -7.85 11.05 1.10
N TRP A 368 -8.25 9.81 1.44
CA TRP A 368 -8.19 9.32 2.81
C TRP A 368 -6.75 9.24 3.34
N MET A 369 -5.82 8.71 2.53
CA MET A 369 -4.40 8.69 2.87
C MET A 369 -3.85 10.11 3.09
N ARG A 370 -4.23 11.08 2.25
CA ARG A 370 -3.87 12.49 2.44
C ARG A 370 -4.42 13.06 3.72
N GLU A 371 -5.68 12.78 4.05
CA GLU A 371 -6.29 13.18 5.31
C GLU A 371 -5.52 12.62 6.49
N ASP A 372 -5.16 11.34 6.49
CA ASP A 372 -4.33 10.74 7.53
C ASP A 372 -2.94 11.39 7.59
N ALA A 373 -2.31 11.65 6.45
CA ALA A 373 -1.04 12.35 6.36
C ALA A 373 -1.12 13.78 6.93
N GLU A 374 -2.23 14.47 6.80
CA GLU A 374 -2.43 15.85 7.27
C GLU A 374 -2.87 15.92 8.74
N THR A 375 -3.53 14.89 9.26
CA THR A 375 -4.17 14.93 10.59
C THR A 375 -3.56 14.00 11.62
N ALA A 376 -2.75 13.00 11.22
CA ALA A 376 -2.09 12.12 12.18
C ALA A 376 -1.17 12.91 13.11
N ASP A 377 -1.29 12.67 14.40
CA ASP A 377 -0.46 13.25 15.45
C ASP A 377 0.81 12.43 15.67
N LEU A 378 0.66 11.10 15.58
CA LEU A 378 1.73 10.12 15.65
C LEU A 378 1.56 9.11 14.52
N CYS A 379 2.62 8.86 13.75
CA CYS A 379 2.64 7.80 12.75
C CYS A 379 3.55 6.65 13.21
N LEU A 380 3.02 5.43 13.22
CA LEU A 380 3.77 4.20 13.48
C LEU A 380 4.07 3.49 12.16
N VAL A 381 5.32 3.43 11.78
CA VAL A 381 5.78 2.80 10.54
C VAL A 381 6.36 1.43 10.85
N LEU A 382 5.83 0.36 10.24
CA LEU A 382 6.27 -1.01 10.47
C LEU A 382 6.46 -1.76 9.14
N GLY A 383 7.60 -2.42 9.00
CA GLY A 383 7.84 -3.37 7.90
C GLY A 383 7.78 -2.78 6.49
N THR A 384 8.12 -1.50 6.32
CA THR A 384 8.22 -0.83 5.02
C THR A 384 9.55 -0.11 4.87
N SER A 385 10.06 -0.01 3.65
CA SER A 385 11.35 0.61 3.34
C SER A 385 11.30 2.14 3.24
N LEU A 386 10.09 2.76 3.19
CA LEU A 386 9.92 4.18 2.89
C LEU A 386 10.73 4.62 1.66
N GLY A 387 10.52 3.89 0.57
CA GLY A 387 11.35 3.99 -0.65
C GLY A 387 11.00 5.16 -1.58
N GLY A 388 10.28 6.18 -1.11
CA GLY A 388 9.94 7.36 -1.91
C GLY A 388 8.64 7.23 -2.69
N LEU A 389 7.76 6.32 -2.30
CA LEU A 389 6.39 6.29 -2.84
C LEU A 389 5.60 7.49 -2.34
N ASN A 390 4.65 7.95 -3.16
CA ASN A 390 3.74 9.02 -2.77
C ASN A 390 2.98 8.71 -1.46
N ALA A 391 2.73 7.43 -1.19
CA ALA A 391 2.14 6.96 0.06
C ALA A 391 3.00 7.21 1.31
N ASP A 392 4.31 7.36 1.18
CA ASP A 392 5.23 7.62 2.29
C ASP A 392 4.98 8.99 2.95
N GLN A 393 4.18 9.86 2.30
CA GLN A 393 3.76 11.13 2.88
C GLN A 393 3.00 10.98 4.22
N VAL A 394 2.35 9.83 4.48
CA VAL A 394 1.75 9.56 5.78
C VAL A 394 2.79 9.62 6.90
N ALA A 395 3.96 9.04 6.66
CA ALA A 395 5.07 9.07 7.61
C ALA A 395 5.83 10.41 7.60
N THR A 396 6.15 10.93 6.41
CA THR A 396 7.02 12.10 6.28
C THR A 396 6.31 13.40 6.67
N LYS A 397 5.06 13.62 6.26
CA LYS A 397 4.28 14.80 6.68
C LYS A 397 3.99 14.81 8.19
N THR A 398 3.74 13.63 8.79
CA THR A 398 3.59 13.54 10.25
C THR A 398 4.90 13.86 10.96
N ALA A 399 6.06 13.43 10.42
CA ALA A 399 7.36 13.83 10.94
C ALA A 399 7.59 15.34 10.80
N ASP A 400 7.27 15.93 9.62
CA ASP A 400 7.46 17.36 9.35
C ASP A 400 6.59 18.22 10.28
N ARG A 401 5.35 17.81 10.61
CA ARG A 401 4.49 18.53 11.57
C ARG A 401 5.07 18.64 12.97
N SER A 402 5.90 17.70 13.39
CA SER A 402 6.53 17.74 14.71
C SER A 402 7.58 18.88 14.84
N LEU A 403 7.93 19.55 13.74
CA LEU A 403 8.76 20.76 13.72
C LEU A 403 7.92 22.04 13.73
N LEU A 404 6.60 21.93 13.54
CA LEU A 404 5.71 23.08 13.49
C LEU A 404 5.28 23.50 14.91
N PRO A 405 5.02 24.80 15.15
CA PRO A 405 4.42 25.24 16.40
C PRO A 405 3.05 24.61 16.60
N PRO A 406 2.58 24.47 17.85
CA PRO A 406 1.24 24.01 18.12
C PRO A 406 0.22 24.95 17.46
N ALA A 407 -0.86 24.39 16.93
CA ALA A 407 -1.93 25.19 16.37
C ALA A 407 -2.61 25.99 17.48
N PRO A 408 -2.94 27.26 17.25
CA PRO A 408 -3.79 28.01 18.17
C PRO A 408 -5.21 27.43 18.20
N ALA A 409 -6.01 27.86 19.16
CA ALA A 409 -7.40 27.49 19.24
C ALA A 409 -8.15 27.79 17.93
N PRO A 410 -9.15 26.99 17.55
CA PRO A 410 -9.90 27.24 16.31
C PRO A 410 -10.46 28.67 16.25
N GLY A 411 -10.25 29.33 15.11
CA GLY A 411 -10.68 30.70 14.90
C GLY A 411 -9.76 31.78 15.46
N VAL A 412 -8.65 31.42 16.11
CA VAL A 412 -7.66 32.37 16.65
C VAL A 412 -6.54 32.57 15.64
N LEU A 413 -6.28 33.83 15.27
CA LEU A 413 -5.14 34.25 14.47
C LEU A 413 -3.91 34.44 15.37
N ALA A 414 -3.06 33.45 15.40
CA ALA A 414 -1.81 33.46 16.19
C ALA A 414 -0.71 32.68 15.44
N PRO A 415 0.57 32.75 15.89
CA PRO A 415 1.61 31.89 15.33
C PRO A 415 1.20 30.42 15.35
N GLY A 416 1.41 29.72 14.23
CA GLY A 416 0.93 28.34 14.02
C GLY A 416 -0.44 28.23 13.36
N ALA A 417 -1.21 29.32 13.23
CA ALA A 417 -2.45 29.33 12.47
C ALA A 417 -2.17 29.12 10.97
N TRP A 418 -3.02 28.36 10.32
CA TRP A 418 -3.01 28.23 8.86
C TRP A 418 -4.06 29.14 8.25
N ILE A 419 -3.68 29.83 7.18
CA ILE A 419 -4.57 30.71 6.43
C ILE A 419 -4.62 30.34 4.96
N SER A 420 -5.73 30.63 4.34
CA SER A 420 -5.90 30.68 2.89
C SER A 420 -6.06 32.14 2.46
N LEU A 421 -5.04 32.67 1.77
CA LEU A 421 -5.01 34.04 1.25
C LEU A 421 -5.42 34.04 -0.20
N THR A 422 -6.35 34.92 -0.61
CA THR A 422 -6.77 35.04 -2.00
C THR A 422 -6.21 36.32 -2.62
N ARG A 423 -5.34 36.17 -3.62
CA ARG A 423 -4.78 37.28 -4.42
C ARG A 423 -4.94 37.00 -5.91
N GLY A 424 -5.47 37.96 -6.67
CA GLY A 424 -5.61 37.83 -8.13
C GLY A 424 -6.43 36.59 -8.57
N GLY A 425 -7.43 36.17 -7.80
CA GLY A 425 -8.24 35.00 -8.08
C GLY A 425 -7.56 33.65 -7.75
N ARG A 426 -6.33 33.66 -7.23
CA ARG A 426 -5.60 32.46 -6.79
C ARG A 426 -5.59 32.36 -5.27
N SER A 427 -5.66 31.16 -4.75
CA SER A 427 -5.61 30.86 -3.31
C SER A 427 -4.22 30.36 -2.93
N PHE A 428 -3.62 30.96 -1.90
CA PHE A 428 -2.32 30.62 -1.35
C PHE A 428 -2.50 30.14 0.09
N LYS A 429 -2.03 28.94 0.39
CA LYS A 429 -2.08 28.38 1.74
C LYS A 429 -0.77 28.66 2.45
N GLY A 430 -0.83 29.17 3.67
CA GLY A 430 0.37 29.49 4.44
C GLY A 430 0.17 29.41 5.94
N MET A 431 1.28 29.24 6.66
CA MET A 431 1.33 29.20 8.11
C MET A 431 1.80 30.56 8.66
N VAL A 432 1.06 31.09 9.60
CA VAL A 432 1.41 32.32 10.32
C VAL A 432 2.58 32.07 11.26
N THR A 433 3.64 32.82 11.13
CA THR A 433 4.84 32.73 11.99
C THR A 433 4.91 33.80 13.05
N ALA A 434 4.34 34.99 12.77
CA ALA A 434 4.23 36.07 13.71
C ALA A 434 2.99 36.91 13.44
N VAL A 435 2.40 37.49 14.49
CA VAL A 435 1.25 38.39 14.43
C VAL A 435 1.61 39.70 15.13
N LYS A 436 1.53 40.81 14.40
CA LYS A 436 1.68 42.20 14.89
C LYS A 436 0.33 42.89 14.84
N GLU A 437 0.27 44.13 15.28
CA GLU A 437 -0.99 44.87 15.37
C GLU A 437 -1.73 44.98 14.01
N LYS A 438 -1.02 45.38 12.94
CA LYS A 438 -1.59 45.59 11.60
C LYS A 438 -1.12 44.58 10.55
N GLU A 439 -0.12 43.78 10.85
CA GLU A 439 0.54 42.85 9.94
C GLU A 439 0.68 41.46 10.54
N MET A 440 0.89 40.49 9.69
CA MET A 440 1.32 39.15 10.08
C MET A 440 2.44 38.68 9.15
N GLU A 441 3.32 37.83 9.66
CA GLU A 441 4.32 37.13 8.86
C GLU A 441 3.78 35.73 8.55
N VAL A 442 3.81 35.32 7.26
CA VAL A 442 3.26 34.07 6.78
C VAL A 442 4.28 33.38 5.89
N ARG A 443 4.50 32.10 6.12
CA ARG A 443 5.23 31.24 5.19
C ARG A 443 4.22 30.49 4.33
N PHE A 444 4.22 30.79 3.05
CA PHE A 444 3.34 30.11 2.10
C PHE A 444 3.95 28.80 1.61
N LYS A 445 3.09 27.83 1.28
CA LYS A 445 3.53 26.64 0.55
C LYS A 445 4.10 27.07 -0.81
N THR A 446 5.28 26.58 -1.14
CA THR A 446 5.90 26.79 -2.46
C THR A 446 5.25 25.85 -3.45
N SER A 447 4.40 26.38 -4.35
CA SER A 447 3.96 25.62 -5.51
C SER A 447 5.06 25.69 -6.57
N THR A 448 5.73 24.60 -6.86
CA THR A 448 6.54 24.48 -8.08
C THR A 448 5.60 24.28 -9.26
N SER A 449 5.39 25.37 -10.04
CA SER A 449 4.43 25.43 -11.15
C SER A 449 4.86 24.67 -12.41
N ASP A 450 5.91 23.86 -12.40
CA ASP A 450 6.54 23.32 -13.61
C ASP A 450 6.72 21.80 -13.64
N SER A 451 6.05 21.05 -12.79
CA SER A 451 6.04 19.58 -12.95
C SER A 451 4.61 19.06 -12.99
N ASP A 452 4.29 18.30 -14.03
CA ASP A 452 3.10 17.42 -14.11
C ASP A 452 3.10 16.30 -13.03
N SER A 453 3.98 16.41 -12.03
CA SER A 453 3.96 15.60 -10.83
C SER A 453 2.94 16.20 -9.86
N GLU A 454 1.91 15.45 -9.51
CA GLU A 454 0.92 15.76 -8.47
C GLU A 454 1.54 15.88 -7.05
N GLU A 455 2.86 15.98 -6.92
CA GLU A 455 3.56 16.29 -5.68
C GLU A 455 3.47 17.79 -5.42
N GLU A 456 2.44 18.21 -4.70
CA GLU A 456 2.47 19.49 -4.01
C GLU A 456 3.69 19.50 -3.07
N ASP A 457 4.73 20.26 -3.41
CA ASP A 457 5.87 20.49 -2.52
C ASP A 457 5.34 21.24 -1.28
N ASP A 458 5.19 20.51 -0.17
CA ASP A 458 4.68 21.04 1.10
C ASP A 458 5.71 21.93 1.83
N ARG A 459 6.83 22.28 1.18
CA ARG A 459 7.82 23.18 1.77
C ARG A 459 7.24 24.56 1.97
N LEU A 460 7.50 25.09 3.14
CA LEU A 460 7.17 26.49 3.44
C LEU A 460 8.30 27.38 2.94
N GLY A 461 7.95 28.36 2.11
CA GLY A 461 8.87 29.38 1.62
C GLY A 461 9.34 30.33 2.73
N ASP A 462 10.09 31.34 2.34
CA ASP A 462 10.52 32.39 3.26
C ASP A 462 9.32 33.18 3.82
N PRO A 463 9.44 33.75 5.03
CA PRO A 463 8.38 34.54 5.64
C PRO A 463 8.05 35.79 4.81
N VAL A 464 6.77 35.94 4.48
CA VAL A 464 6.25 37.12 3.76
C VAL A 464 5.35 37.92 4.72
N ARG A 465 5.51 39.24 4.75
CA ARG A 465 4.62 40.12 5.51
C ARG A 465 3.36 40.41 4.72
N ILE A 466 2.22 40.25 5.34
CA ILE A 466 0.91 40.55 4.78
C ILE A 466 0.11 41.41 5.76
N SER A 467 -0.73 42.32 5.22
CA SER A 467 -1.63 43.13 6.04
C SER A 467 -2.80 42.25 6.55
N LYS A 468 -3.25 42.51 7.77
CA LYS A 468 -4.48 41.87 8.30
C LYS A 468 -5.76 42.30 7.56
N ASP A 469 -5.70 43.42 6.80
CA ASP A 469 -6.80 43.90 5.98
C ASP A 469 -6.97 43.10 4.66
N GLU A 470 -5.98 42.27 4.31
CA GLU A 470 -6.09 41.38 3.14
C GLU A 470 -7.15 40.31 3.37
N LYS A 471 -7.81 39.93 2.29
CA LYS A 471 -8.83 38.88 2.35
C LYS A 471 -8.22 37.50 2.54
N PHE A 472 -8.29 36.98 3.74
CA PHE A 472 -7.89 35.61 4.06
C PHE A 472 -8.99 34.89 4.88
N SER A 473 -8.90 33.57 4.94
CA SER A 473 -9.70 32.72 5.83
C SER A 473 -8.77 31.87 6.68
N LEU A 474 -9.13 31.71 7.96
CA LEU A 474 -8.46 30.75 8.83
C LEU A 474 -8.80 29.33 8.37
N MET A 475 -7.80 28.51 8.23
CA MET A 475 -7.96 27.10 7.93
C MET A 475 -7.93 26.28 9.23
N PRO A 476 -8.57 25.09 9.26
CA PRO A 476 -8.37 24.16 10.35
C PRO A 476 -6.87 23.94 10.53
N SER A 477 -6.35 24.32 11.67
CA SER A 477 -4.92 24.20 11.94
C SER A 477 -4.64 22.82 12.51
N VAL A 478 -3.63 22.15 11.97
CA VAL A 478 -3.11 20.90 12.54
C VAL A 478 -2.08 21.30 13.60
N SER A 479 -2.32 20.96 14.86
CA SER A 479 -1.37 21.18 15.95
C SER A 479 -0.05 20.47 15.68
N GLY A 480 1.06 21.02 16.22
CA GLY A 480 2.36 20.33 16.18
C GLY A 480 2.20 18.87 16.63
N GLY A 481 2.75 17.95 15.85
CA GLY A 481 2.58 16.51 16.07
C GLY A 481 3.70 15.91 16.92
N LEU A 482 3.50 14.68 17.37
CA LEU A 482 4.51 13.86 18.04
C LEU A 482 5.50 13.24 17.02
N GLY A 483 5.18 13.35 15.73
CA GLY A 483 6.03 12.90 14.64
C GLY A 483 5.87 11.43 14.31
N THR A 484 6.94 10.80 13.85
CA THR A 484 6.90 9.45 13.30
C THR A 484 7.89 8.54 14.02
N VAL A 485 7.45 7.32 14.26
CA VAL A 485 8.25 6.23 14.84
C VAL A 485 8.39 5.11 13.82
N ILE A 486 9.62 4.65 13.56
CA ILE A 486 9.85 3.48 12.71
C ILE A 486 10.27 2.27 13.55
N MET A 487 9.62 1.14 13.31
CA MET A 487 9.95 -0.19 13.82
C MET A 487 10.30 -1.09 12.64
N ASN A 488 11.58 -1.36 12.42
CA ASN A 488 12.04 -2.12 11.26
C ASN A 488 13.44 -2.71 11.54
N LEU A 489 13.80 -3.79 10.87
CA LEU A 489 15.16 -4.35 10.92
C LEU A 489 16.15 -3.49 10.15
N GLN A 490 15.77 -2.98 8.98
CA GLN A 490 16.64 -2.21 8.09
C GLN A 490 16.45 -0.70 8.30
N GLN A 491 17.48 0.07 8.00
CA GLN A 491 17.38 1.52 7.90
C GLN A 491 16.51 1.93 6.72
N THR A 492 16.00 3.15 6.77
CA THR A 492 15.24 3.78 5.69
C THR A 492 15.86 5.12 5.30
N ALA A 493 15.56 5.60 4.09
CA ALA A 493 16.00 6.91 3.65
C ALA A 493 15.46 8.07 4.53
N GLN A 494 14.43 7.81 5.32
CA GLN A 494 13.73 8.79 6.14
C GLN A 494 14.12 8.76 7.63
N ASP A 495 15.01 7.85 8.05
CA ASP A 495 15.39 7.69 9.47
C ASP A 495 15.80 9.02 10.15
N GLY A 496 16.45 9.93 9.42
CA GLY A 496 16.86 11.23 9.93
C GLY A 496 15.73 12.16 10.35
N LYS A 497 14.50 11.94 9.89
CA LYS A 497 13.32 12.72 10.25
C LYS A 497 12.61 12.19 11.50
N MET A 498 12.87 10.96 11.87
CA MET A 498 12.05 10.22 12.82
C MET A 498 12.22 10.68 14.27
N THR A 499 11.10 10.75 14.96
CA THR A 499 11.08 11.02 16.40
C THR A 499 11.76 9.89 17.17
N LEU A 500 11.46 8.65 16.81
CA LEU A 500 12.01 7.47 17.45
C LEU A 500 12.29 6.38 16.40
N ARG A 501 13.40 5.66 16.55
CA ARG A 501 13.81 4.61 15.66
C ARG A 501 14.12 3.33 16.44
N LEU A 502 13.30 2.27 16.27
CA LEU A 502 13.50 0.97 16.87
C LEU A 502 13.98 -0.04 15.83
N PHE A 503 15.06 -0.74 16.13
CA PHE A 503 15.59 -1.80 15.30
C PHE A 503 15.27 -3.15 15.92
N GLY A 504 14.43 -3.95 15.25
CA GLY A 504 14.04 -5.27 15.71
C GLY A 504 12.82 -5.79 14.95
N LYS A 505 12.44 -7.03 15.23
CA LYS A 505 11.23 -7.64 14.69
C LYS A 505 10.00 -7.00 15.33
N SER A 506 9.02 -6.63 14.53
CA SER A 506 7.80 -5.97 15.00
C SER A 506 7.03 -6.79 16.04
N ASP A 507 6.99 -8.12 15.88
CA ASP A 507 6.34 -9.02 16.85
C ASP A 507 6.97 -8.91 18.26
N GLU A 508 8.30 -8.85 18.33
CA GLU A 508 9.06 -8.75 19.57
C GLU A 508 8.88 -7.38 20.22
N ILE A 509 8.96 -6.30 19.42
CA ILE A 509 8.75 -4.93 19.89
C ILE A 509 7.33 -4.78 20.47
N LEU A 510 6.29 -5.29 19.80
CA LEU A 510 4.92 -5.17 20.27
C LEU A 510 4.63 -6.04 21.48
N ARG A 511 5.32 -7.18 21.65
CA ARG A 511 5.25 -7.97 22.90
C ARG A 511 5.79 -7.21 24.10
N MET A 512 6.80 -6.36 23.92
CA MET A 512 7.33 -5.48 24.95
C MET A 512 6.46 -4.24 25.16
N LEU A 513 5.87 -3.70 24.09
CA LEU A 513 5.06 -2.47 24.12
C LEU A 513 3.74 -2.64 24.87
N LEU A 514 3.03 -3.77 24.68
CA LEU A 514 1.73 -3.99 25.30
C LEU A 514 1.77 -3.92 26.83
N PRO A 515 2.73 -4.55 27.54
CA PRO A 515 2.86 -4.39 28.99
C PRO A 515 3.16 -2.94 29.43
N GLU A 516 3.96 -2.20 28.68
CA GLU A 516 4.25 -0.78 28.97
C GLU A 516 3.02 0.13 28.75
N LEU A 517 2.06 -0.30 27.94
CA LEU A 517 0.74 0.33 27.79
C LEU A 517 -0.28 -0.18 28.84
N GLY A 518 0.13 -1.05 29.77
CA GLY A 518 -0.73 -1.60 30.79
C GLY A 518 -1.57 -2.82 30.39
N PHE A 519 -1.24 -3.46 29.26
CA PHE A 519 -1.99 -4.61 28.75
C PHE A 519 -1.23 -5.93 28.90
N GLY A 520 -1.90 -6.96 29.42
CA GLY A 520 -1.34 -8.32 29.46
C GLY A 520 -1.37 -8.96 28.07
N LEU A 521 -0.37 -9.76 27.71
CA LEU A 521 -0.30 -10.44 26.40
C LEU A 521 -1.43 -11.45 26.16
N SER A 522 -2.01 -12.01 27.21
CA SER A 522 -3.10 -12.99 27.16
C SER A 522 -4.42 -12.43 26.61
N ILE A 523 -4.59 -11.09 26.63
CA ILE A 523 -5.81 -10.44 26.12
C ILE A 523 -5.79 -10.25 24.60
N VAL A 524 -4.64 -10.40 23.96
CA VAL A 524 -4.50 -10.34 22.51
C VAL A 524 -4.95 -11.66 21.91
N LYS A 525 -6.25 -11.77 21.63
CA LYS A 525 -6.87 -12.97 21.05
C LYS A 525 -7.33 -12.73 19.62
N PRO A 526 -7.30 -13.78 18.76
CA PRO A 526 -7.95 -13.73 17.46
C PRO A 526 -9.44 -13.39 17.60
N PRO A 527 -10.03 -12.61 16.70
CA PRO A 527 -11.47 -12.36 16.69
C PRO A 527 -12.24 -13.65 16.37
N VAL A 528 -13.44 -13.75 16.93
CA VAL A 528 -14.39 -14.81 16.56
C VAL A 528 -15.38 -14.24 15.57
N TRP A 529 -15.32 -14.73 14.33
CA TRP A 529 -16.19 -14.22 13.26
C TRP A 529 -17.60 -14.83 13.35
N PRO A 530 -18.66 -14.02 13.02
CA PRO A 530 -20.03 -14.53 12.97
C PRO A 530 -20.14 -15.71 11.99
N LYS A 531 -20.82 -16.78 12.39
CA LYS A 531 -21.08 -17.93 11.51
C LYS A 531 -22.18 -17.63 10.48
N MET A 532 -23.02 -16.63 10.71
CA MET A 532 -24.10 -16.24 9.81
C MET A 532 -23.58 -15.63 8.50
N SER A 533 -24.28 -15.87 7.41
CA SER A 533 -24.05 -15.24 6.11
C SER A 533 -25.10 -14.19 5.77
N ARG A 534 -26.12 -14.00 6.62
CA ARG A 534 -27.21 -13.03 6.44
C ARG A 534 -27.40 -12.20 7.69
N ALA A 535 -27.51 -10.88 7.53
CA ALA A 535 -27.70 -9.96 8.64
C ALA A 535 -28.58 -8.77 8.23
N LEU A 536 -29.30 -8.20 9.19
CA LEU A 536 -30.02 -6.96 9.03
C LEU A 536 -29.04 -5.80 9.29
N VAL A 537 -28.88 -4.91 8.31
CA VAL A 537 -27.85 -3.87 8.33
C VAL A 537 -28.47 -2.49 8.08
N PRO A 538 -27.96 -1.40 8.71
CA PRO A 538 -28.53 -0.05 8.59
C PRO A 538 -28.09 0.65 7.30
N TYR A 539 -28.51 0.12 6.14
CA TYR A 539 -28.17 0.62 4.81
C TYR A 539 -29.36 0.66 3.89
N ASP A 540 -29.28 1.52 2.88
CA ASP A 540 -30.26 1.59 1.79
C ASP A 540 -29.91 0.63 0.64
N SER A 541 -30.78 0.60 -0.39
CA SER A 541 -30.57 -0.25 -1.57
C SER A 541 -29.27 0.02 -2.34
N ASN A 542 -28.64 1.17 -2.18
CA ASN A 542 -27.37 1.52 -2.81
C ASN A 542 -26.17 1.24 -1.90
N GLY A 543 -26.40 0.60 -0.75
CA GLY A 543 -25.35 0.30 0.22
C GLY A 543 -24.87 1.51 1.01
N LYS A 544 -25.57 2.65 0.93
CA LYS A 544 -25.24 3.84 1.70
C LYS A 544 -25.85 3.73 3.10
N ARG A 545 -25.06 4.07 4.13
CA ARG A 545 -25.53 4.05 5.52
C ARG A 545 -26.80 4.90 5.68
N SER A 546 -27.78 4.35 6.39
CA SER A 546 -29.09 4.96 6.62
C SER A 546 -29.52 4.83 8.07
N SER A 547 -29.98 5.94 8.66
CA SER A 547 -30.59 5.93 9.99
C SER A 547 -32.08 5.51 9.99
N ARG A 548 -32.70 5.45 8.80
CA ARG A 548 -34.16 5.24 8.63
C ARG A 548 -34.51 3.90 8.01
N LYS A 549 -33.58 3.28 7.27
CA LYS A 549 -33.81 2.03 6.55
C LYS A 549 -32.84 0.97 7.02
N ARG A 550 -33.35 -0.24 7.15
CA ARG A 550 -32.52 -1.44 7.40
C ARG A 550 -32.85 -2.45 6.33
N MET A 551 -31.81 -2.98 5.69
CA MET A 551 -31.95 -4.02 4.68
C MET A 551 -31.32 -5.33 5.15
N TRP A 552 -31.80 -6.43 4.63
CA TRP A 552 -31.13 -7.71 4.76
C TRP A 552 -29.97 -7.78 3.75
N LEU A 553 -28.76 -7.92 4.27
CA LEU A 553 -27.59 -8.27 3.48
C LEU A 553 -27.42 -9.80 3.58
N ASP A 554 -27.70 -10.49 2.47
CA ASP A 554 -27.63 -11.96 2.40
C ASP A 554 -26.49 -12.38 1.48
N LEU A 555 -25.44 -12.96 2.08
CA LEU A 555 -24.24 -13.47 1.44
C LEU A 555 -24.21 -15.01 1.46
N SER A 556 -25.37 -15.66 1.58
CA SER A 556 -25.50 -17.11 1.45
C SER A 556 -25.20 -17.54 0.02
N ALA A 557 -24.70 -18.77 -0.14
CA ALA A 557 -24.41 -19.33 -1.47
C ALA A 557 -25.60 -19.27 -2.41
N GLY A 558 -25.39 -18.87 -3.67
CA GLY A 558 -26.40 -18.70 -4.68
C GLY A 558 -27.05 -17.30 -4.74
N GLN A 559 -26.94 -16.49 -3.69
CA GLN A 559 -27.52 -15.14 -3.66
C GLN A 559 -26.92 -14.22 -4.71
N GLN A 560 -27.78 -13.50 -5.42
CA GLN A 560 -27.35 -12.51 -6.40
C GLN A 560 -26.96 -11.20 -5.71
N VAL A 561 -25.80 -10.67 -6.08
CA VAL A 561 -25.23 -9.43 -5.54
C VAL A 561 -24.86 -8.47 -6.66
N ARG A 562 -24.74 -7.21 -6.33
CA ARG A 562 -24.20 -6.18 -7.22
C ARG A 562 -23.25 -5.25 -6.48
N LEU A 563 -22.24 -4.77 -7.18
CA LEU A 563 -21.36 -3.72 -6.66
C LEU A 563 -22.13 -2.42 -6.47
N THR A 564 -21.78 -1.68 -5.45
CA THR A 564 -22.41 -0.37 -5.19
C THR A 564 -21.73 0.73 -6.01
N PRO A 565 -22.43 1.84 -6.30
CA PRO A 565 -21.86 2.94 -7.10
C PRO A 565 -20.62 3.59 -6.48
N GLY A 566 -20.49 3.57 -5.15
CA GLY A 566 -19.33 4.13 -4.44
C GLY A 566 -18.09 3.21 -4.45
N HIS A 567 -18.24 1.99 -4.92
CA HIS A 567 -17.18 0.97 -5.01
C HIS A 567 -17.03 0.45 -6.45
N ASN A 568 -17.25 1.32 -7.42
CA ASN A 568 -17.01 0.94 -8.81
C ASN A 568 -15.49 0.73 -9.02
N ILE A 569 -15.16 -0.26 -9.86
CA ILE A 569 -13.80 -0.61 -10.21
C ILE A 569 -13.26 0.32 -11.32
N GLN A 570 -13.82 1.52 -11.49
CA GLN A 570 -13.31 2.52 -12.41
C GLN A 570 -11.90 2.91 -11.99
N GLY A 571 -10.93 2.69 -12.87
CA GLY A 571 -9.51 2.91 -12.58
C GLY A 571 -8.74 1.66 -12.18
N ALA A 572 -9.39 0.49 -12.08
CA ALA A 572 -8.65 -0.77 -11.95
C ALA A 572 -7.69 -0.92 -13.13
N GLN A 573 -6.40 -1.04 -12.82
CA GLN A 573 -5.37 -1.16 -13.85
C GLN A 573 -5.20 -2.60 -14.36
N GLN A 574 -5.90 -3.55 -13.73
CA GLN A 574 -5.88 -4.95 -14.16
C GLN A 574 -6.95 -5.19 -15.21
N PRO A 575 -6.58 -5.68 -16.42
CA PRO A 575 -7.51 -5.83 -17.54
C PRO A 575 -8.78 -6.65 -17.21
N GLN A 576 -8.67 -7.66 -16.35
CA GLN A 576 -9.80 -8.51 -15.96
C GLN A 576 -10.91 -7.78 -15.22
N TYR A 577 -10.60 -6.65 -14.56
CA TYR A 577 -11.56 -5.86 -13.78
C TYR A 577 -12.08 -4.63 -14.53
N MET A 578 -11.41 -4.20 -15.60
CA MET A 578 -11.69 -2.90 -16.24
C MET A 578 -13.12 -2.78 -16.81
N HIS A 579 -13.77 -3.90 -17.14
CA HIS A 579 -15.13 -3.91 -17.68
C HIS A 579 -16.20 -3.83 -16.59
N ILE A 580 -15.86 -4.21 -15.35
CA ILE A 580 -16.81 -4.26 -14.24
C ILE A 580 -17.18 -2.83 -13.82
N GLY A 581 -18.46 -2.48 -13.90
CA GLY A 581 -18.95 -1.13 -13.60
C GLY A 581 -18.54 -0.05 -14.60
N ALA A 582 -17.94 -0.39 -15.73
CA ALA A 582 -17.61 0.56 -16.79
C ALA A 582 -18.87 1.17 -17.41
N LYS A 583 -18.84 2.50 -17.66
CA LYS A 583 -19.96 3.20 -18.30
C LYS A 583 -20.02 3.02 -19.82
N LYS A 584 -18.96 2.53 -20.44
CA LYS A 584 -18.83 2.30 -21.88
C LYS A 584 -18.22 0.93 -22.14
N ALA A 585 -18.49 0.38 -23.34
CA ALA A 585 -17.84 -0.85 -23.77
C ALA A 585 -16.31 -0.72 -23.77
N ILE A 586 -15.61 -1.75 -23.32
CA ILE A 586 -14.15 -1.80 -23.22
C ILE A 586 -13.65 -2.99 -24.04
N THR A 587 -12.69 -2.75 -24.91
CA THR A 587 -12.04 -3.83 -25.67
C THR A 587 -10.78 -4.29 -24.94
N ILE A 588 -10.74 -5.57 -24.57
CA ILE A 588 -9.61 -6.19 -23.87
C ILE A 588 -9.17 -7.40 -24.71
N LYS A 589 -7.92 -7.43 -25.14
CA LYS A 589 -7.36 -8.53 -25.99
C LYS A 589 -8.20 -8.85 -27.23
N GLY A 590 -8.78 -7.82 -27.87
CA GLY A 590 -9.61 -7.98 -29.07
C GLY A 590 -11.08 -8.34 -28.81
N GLU A 591 -11.47 -8.66 -27.58
CA GLU A 591 -12.85 -8.89 -27.18
C GLU A 591 -13.48 -7.59 -26.66
N THR A 592 -14.56 -7.16 -27.30
CA THR A 592 -15.35 -6.02 -26.82
C THR A 592 -16.33 -6.49 -25.75
N ARG A 593 -16.09 -6.06 -24.52
CA ARG A 593 -17.00 -6.33 -23.39
C ARG A 593 -17.90 -5.14 -23.17
N GLN A 594 -19.20 -5.41 -23.08
CA GLN A 594 -20.22 -4.38 -22.82
C GLN A 594 -20.07 -3.80 -21.41
N PRO A 595 -20.57 -2.58 -21.16
CA PRO A 595 -20.60 -2.00 -19.83
C PRO A 595 -21.26 -2.96 -18.84
N GLY A 596 -20.53 -3.25 -17.77
CA GLY A 596 -21.01 -4.14 -16.72
C GLY A 596 -21.73 -3.34 -15.64
N VAL A 597 -22.80 -3.92 -15.10
CA VAL A 597 -23.52 -3.35 -13.94
C VAL A 597 -23.00 -3.87 -12.61
N GLY A 598 -21.86 -4.62 -12.64
CA GLY A 598 -21.25 -5.19 -11.44
C GLY A 598 -22.11 -6.27 -10.78
N ILE A 599 -22.92 -7.00 -11.55
CA ILE A 599 -23.79 -8.06 -11.04
C ILE A 599 -23.05 -9.39 -11.00
N GLY A 600 -23.29 -10.13 -9.92
CA GLY A 600 -22.74 -11.45 -9.73
C GLY A 600 -23.51 -12.25 -8.71
N ARG A 601 -22.87 -13.32 -8.22
CA ARG A 601 -23.44 -14.21 -7.21
C ARG A 601 -22.42 -14.59 -6.17
N VAL A 602 -22.88 -14.93 -4.99
CA VAL A 602 -22.09 -15.59 -3.96
C VAL A 602 -21.95 -17.05 -4.33
N LEU A 603 -20.73 -17.57 -4.40
CA LEU A 603 -20.46 -18.98 -4.69
C LEU A 603 -20.45 -19.80 -3.41
N SER A 604 -19.70 -19.33 -2.41
CA SER A 604 -19.52 -20.04 -1.14
C SER A 604 -18.99 -19.13 -0.05
N ARG A 605 -19.02 -19.60 1.18
CA ARG A 605 -18.27 -19.05 2.31
C ARG A 605 -17.04 -19.94 2.56
N CYS A 606 -15.91 -19.34 2.81
CA CYS A 606 -14.65 -20.03 3.11
C CYS A 606 -14.09 -19.55 4.45
N ASP A 607 -14.31 -20.31 5.52
CA ASP A 607 -13.85 -19.94 6.87
C ASP A 607 -12.33 -19.98 6.98
N LYS A 608 -11.63 -20.86 6.24
CA LYS A 608 -10.15 -20.91 6.22
C LYS A 608 -9.52 -19.61 5.74
N SER A 609 -10.11 -18.93 4.75
CA SER A 609 -9.66 -17.63 4.25
C SER A 609 -10.44 -16.46 4.84
N CYS A 610 -11.36 -16.69 5.77
CA CYS A 610 -12.24 -15.68 6.37
C CYS A 610 -12.96 -14.83 5.32
N SER A 611 -13.55 -15.47 4.27
CA SER A 611 -14.16 -14.72 3.17
C SER A 611 -15.37 -15.41 2.55
N PHE A 612 -16.20 -14.60 1.90
CA PHE A 612 -17.17 -15.05 0.90
C PHE A 612 -16.51 -15.05 -0.47
N VAL A 613 -16.70 -16.12 -1.22
CA VAL A 613 -16.23 -16.24 -2.61
C VAL A 613 -17.36 -15.78 -3.53
N LEU A 614 -17.05 -14.86 -4.42
CA LEU A 614 -18.01 -14.22 -5.31
C LEU A 614 -17.61 -14.45 -6.76
N GLN A 615 -18.59 -14.46 -7.66
CA GLN A 615 -18.36 -14.40 -9.10
C GLN A 615 -19.13 -13.18 -9.63
N ILE A 616 -18.42 -12.14 -10.04
CA ILE A 616 -19.00 -10.90 -10.56
C ILE A 616 -18.57 -10.76 -12.02
N GLU A 617 -19.54 -10.77 -12.95
CA GLU A 617 -19.30 -10.68 -14.40
C GLU A 617 -18.21 -11.64 -14.91
N GLY A 618 -18.23 -12.88 -14.40
CA GLY A 618 -17.27 -13.93 -14.77
C GLY A 618 -15.95 -13.88 -14.00
N VAL A 619 -15.68 -12.83 -13.21
CA VAL A 619 -14.47 -12.72 -12.40
C VAL A 619 -14.72 -13.22 -10.99
N GLN A 620 -13.86 -14.14 -10.52
CA GLN A 620 -13.89 -14.61 -9.14
C GLN A 620 -13.23 -13.58 -8.23
N MET A 621 -13.95 -13.20 -7.19
CA MET A 621 -13.52 -12.22 -6.19
C MET A 621 -13.80 -12.73 -4.78
N ARG A 622 -13.28 -12.04 -3.79
CA ARG A 622 -13.54 -12.33 -2.38
C ARG A 622 -14.03 -11.11 -1.64
N LEU A 623 -14.91 -11.34 -0.67
CA LEU A 623 -15.32 -10.35 0.32
C LEU A 623 -14.99 -10.89 1.70
N GLY A 624 -14.21 -10.17 2.49
CA GLY A 624 -13.86 -10.59 3.85
C GLY A 624 -15.11 -10.69 4.74
N ILE A 625 -15.13 -11.66 5.66
CA ILE A 625 -16.27 -11.85 6.60
C ILE A 625 -16.45 -10.61 7.48
N TRP A 626 -15.38 -9.92 7.82
CA TRP A 626 -15.39 -8.69 8.61
C TRP A 626 -16.20 -7.54 7.98
N TRP A 627 -16.42 -7.57 6.67
CA TRP A 627 -17.33 -6.62 6.00
C TRP A 627 -18.76 -6.75 6.51
N LEU A 628 -19.25 -7.99 6.70
CA LEU A 628 -20.59 -8.23 7.25
C LEU A 628 -20.68 -7.73 8.69
N GLU A 629 -19.67 -7.98 9.51
CA GLU A 629 -19.62 -7.50 10.89
C GLU A 629 -19.62 -5.96 10.98
N SER A 630 -18.76 -5.29 10.18
CA SER A 630 -18.73 -3.84 10.13
C SER A 630 -20.04 -3.24 9.58
N ALA A 631 -20.68 -3.93 8.63
CA ALA A 631 -22.01 -3.55 8.14
C ALA A 631 -23.07 -3.65 9.24
N MET A 632 -23.06 -4.69 10.05
CA MET A 632 -24.02 -4.84 11.17
C MET A 632 -23.91 -3.69 12.17
N ARG A 633 -22.71 -3.20 12.43
CA ARG A 633 -22.45 -2.05 13.31
C ARG A 633 -22.73 -0.70 12.64
N GLY A 634 -22.97 -0.66 11.33
CA GLY A 634 -23.09 0.59 10.58
C GLY A 634 -21.80 1.40 10.53
N GLY A 635 -20.64 0.74 10.65
CA GLY A 635 -19.33 1.38 10.69
C GLY A 635 -18.84 1.91 9.33
N ILE A 636 -19.39 1.39 8.23
CA ILE A 636 -18.97 1.69 6.85
C ILE A 636 -19.94 2.69 6.25
N ASP A 637 -19.46 3.72 5.57
CA ASP A 637 -20.34 4.70 4.93
C ASP A 637 -21.08 4.13 3.70
N VAL A 638 -20.35 3.35 2.88
CA VAL A 638 -20.90 2.69 1.70
C VAL A 638 -20.37 1.25 1.63
N LEU A 639 -21.28 0.28 1.58
CA LEU A 639 -20.91 -1.13 1.41
C LEU A 639 -20.31 -1.37 0.01
N PRO A 640 -19.37 -2.30 -0.17
CA PRO A 640 -18.79 -2.62 -1.49
C PRO A 640 -19.79 -3.28 -2.42
N LEU A 641 -20.75 -4.00 -1.85
CA LEU A 641 -21.84 -4.66 -2.59
C LEU A 641 -23.11 -4.76 -1.75
N VAL A 642 -24.22 -4.99 -2.43
CA VAL A 642 -25.55 -5.28 -1.85
C VAL A 642 -26.19 -6.43 -2.63
N ASN A 643 -27.27 -7.01 -2.09
CA ASN A 643 -28.08 -7.93 -2.88
C ASN A 643 -28.65 -7.24 -4.11
N LYS A 644 -28.77 -7.94 -5.24
CA LYS A 644 -29.33 -7.38 -6.48
C LYS A 644 -30.74 -6.85 -6.26
N GLU A 645 -31.54 -7.57 -5.50
CA GLU A 645 -32.90 -7.22 -5.07
C GLU A 645 -32.92 -7.15 -3.54
N PRO A 646 -32.60 -5.97 -2.95
CA PRO A 646 -32.56 -5.83 -1.51
C PRO A 646 -33.95 -5.96 -0.90
N THR A 647 -34.05 -6.72 0.19
CA THR A 647 -35.24 -6.79 1.04
C THR A 647 -35.03 -5.94 2.29
N PHE A 648 -36.08 -5.27 2.75
CA PHE A 648 -36.02 -4.37 3.90
C PHE A 648 -36.77 -4.96 5.08
N GLU A 649 -36.44 -4.48 6.27
CA GLU A 649 -37.27 -4.71 7.47
C GLU A 649 -38.64 -4.05 7.25
N THR A 650 -39.70 -4.81 7.44
CA THR A 650 -41.09 -4.35 7.34
C THR A 650 -41.49 -3.51 8.53
#